data_255ed38d02959adff2f53c150056df1f
#
_entry.id   255ed38d02959adff2f53c150056df1f
#
_cell.length_a   1.000
_cell.length_b   1.000
_cell.length_c   1.000
_cell.angle_alpha   90.00
_cell.angle_beta   90.00
_cell.angle_gamma   90.00
#
_symmetry.space_group_name_H-M   'P 1'
#
loop_
_entity.id
_entity.type
_entity.pdbx_description
1 polymer ?
#
loop_
_entity_poly.entity_id
_entity_poly.type
_entity_poly.pdbx_seq_one_letter_code
_entity_poly.pdbx_strand_id
1 'polypeptide(L)'
;MFCFLFDPFVNFTLSLSLAYGGKILLRESKLRLCRGRRYAIVGQNGVGKTTLMNAINNGKLEGWPQHLKTAYVDSGSNVDPAYERQKVLKHLMEDTKKSEEAIFSKMKELDFTDTMIRGTIGALSGGWQMKLRLIRAILMDPDIFLLDEPTNHLATGAVQWITDYLCGLGDQTVLVVSHDTTFLENVCTDIIHYEQRAIWGPYRRLVHYKTRMSGFVKLQPQAKHYFELATNDDGLKFDFPEPGRLEGVKTSTQKFLEMENVDFRYQGSETNQLNNVNLKMSLSSRVVILGANGAGKTTLLKMIVGETVPTNSGGAGGRFYVHPNLRIAYVAQHAFSHVERHMEDSPVAYLQWRFKNGFDKEKLESEAYRITPEEQEAIDDFNLEGIWSRRLRAGKLEYEVKKKNIREKDNKYYSRDELLGMGFEHLLKQTDEKIAAKEAGLDLRPVTTSEIQKHLDGFGLPQEFGTYGKIRGLSGGQKVKLVLAAAFWTVPHLVVLDEPTNFLDREALGALSSGLNIWGGAVIMISHNKEFYSSVCKEEWSVADGIVKVSGDSEAREMKAVARKKKYAKELDGDEKVEKAGGNLNSNGDKYKDATINFWGATVSKKEARAYEKAKKKGNVDAMRKVLQIPMGKVMPGFEELGDGKATK
;
A
#
# COMPACT_ATOMS: atom_id res chain seq x y z
N MET A 1 -38.72 -31.01 33.43
CA MET A 1 -38.59 -32.25 32.65
C MET A 1 -38.87 -31.90 31.20
N PHE A 2 -37.82 -31.41 30.49
CA PHE A 2 -37.91 -31.08 29.05
C PHE A 2 -37.19 -32.15 28.28
N CYS A 3 -37.93 -32.97 27.54
CA CYS A 3 -37.45 -33.97 26.63
C CYS A 3 -36.58 -33.30 25.54
N PHE A 4 -35.26 -33.56 25.58
CA PHE A 4 -34.41 -33.34 24.44
C PHE A 4 -34.73 -34.46 23.43
N LEU A 5 -35.46 -34.13 22.39
CA LEU A 5 -35.53 -34.94 21.18
C LEU A 5 -34.14 -34.92 20.53
N PHE A 6 -33.41 -36.01 20.71
CA PHE A 6 -32.17 -36.29 19.99
C PHE A 6 -32.52 -36.51 18.52
N ASP A 7 -32.37 -35.48 17.71
CA ASP A 7 -32.25 -35.64 16.28
C ASP A 7 -30.78 -36.11 15.99
N PRO A 8 -30.56 -37.21 15.28
CA PRO A 8 -29.21 -37.75 15.00
C PRO A 8 -28.35 -36.80 14.16
N PHE A 9 -28.86 -35.68 13.69
CA PHE A 9 -28.14 -34.59 13.03
C PHE A 9 -27.77 -33.51 14.05
N VAL A 10 -26.74 -33.76 14.85
CA VAL A 10 -26.19 -32.90 15.92
C VAL A 10 -26.49 -31.41 15.71
N ASN A 11 -27.64 -30.99 16.21
CA ASN A 11 -28.02 -29.59 16.29
C ASN A 11 -27.89 -29.16 17.75
N PHE A 12 -26.80 -28.48 18.15
CA PHE A 12 -26.85 -27.83 19.43
C PHE A 12 -27.15 -26.35 19.26
N THR A 13 -28.00 -25.83 20.14
CA THR A 13 -28.29 -24.41 20.24
C THR A 13 -27.83 -23.94 21.60
N LEU A 14 -26.88 -23.02 21.62
CA LEU A 14 -26.35 -22.42 22.82
C LEU A 14 -26.90 -21.01 22.96
N SER A 15 -27.41 -20.68 24.16
CA SER A 15 -27.72 -19.31 24.53
C SER A 15 -26.49 -18.70 25.23
N LEU A 16 -25.96 -17.60 24.68
CA LEU A 16 -24.72 -17.01 25.16
C LEU A 16 -24.79 -15.51 25.31
N SER A 17 -24.05 -15.00 26.28
CA SER A 17 -23.67 -13.59 26.37
C SER A 17 -22.13 -13.53 26.41
N LEU A 18 -21.54 -12.59 25.65
CA LEU A 18 -20.10 -12.45 25.52
C LEU A 18 -19.69 -11.03 25.91
N ALA A 19 -18.73 -10.91 26.81
CA ALA A 19 -18.14 -9.64 27.22
C ALA A 19 -16.62 -9.71 27.14
N TYR A 20 -15.99 -8.58 26.85
CA TYR A 20 -14.52 -8.44 26.82
C TYR A 20 -14.12 -7.03 27.23
N GLY A 21 -13.15 -6.93 28.16
CA GLY A 21 -12.66 -5.62 28.64
C GLY A 21 -13.74 -4.73 29.25
N GLY A 22 -14.75 -5.31 29.92
CA GLY A 22 -15.87 -4.57 30.50
C GLY A 22 -16.97 -4.17 29.51
N LYS A 23 -16.81 -4.45 28.21
CA LYS A 23 -17.79 -4.18 27.15
C LYS A 23 -18.59 -5.43 26.80
N ILE A 24 -19.92 -5.34 26.78
CA ILE A 24 -20.78 -6.43 26.33
C ILE A 24 -20.78 -6.44 24.80
N LEU A 25 -20.29 -7.55 24.21
CA LEU A 25 -20.22 -7.75 22.76
C LEU A 25 -21.48 -8.41 22.21
N LEU A 26 -22.00 -9.43 22.93
CA LEU A 26 -23.23 -10.15 22.61
C LEU A 26 -24.09 -10.27 23.88
N ARG A 27 -25.40 -10.12 23.75
CA ARG A 27 -26.34 -10.32 24.85
C ARG A 27 -27.46 -11.24 24.42
N GLU A 28 -27.70 -12.30 25.21
CA GLU A 28 -28.80 -13.25 24.98
C GLU A 28 -28.87 -13.76 23.52
N SER A 29 -27.72 -14.07 22.97
CA SER A 29 -27.60 -14.56 21.59
C SER A 29 -27.75 -16.06 21.52
N LYS A 30 -28.28 -16.55 20.40
CA LYS A 30 -28.38 -17.98 20.14
C LYS A 30 -27.35 -18.36 19.07
N LEU A 31 -26.45 -19.27 19.40
CA LEU A 31 -25.52 -19.90 18.46
C LEU A 31 -26.04 -21.31 18.17
N ARG A 32 -26.38 -21.55 16.90
CA ARG A 32 -26.82 -22.86 16.44
C ARG A 32 -25.83 -23.39 15.42
N LEU A 33 -25.25 -24.55 15.69
CA LEU A 33 -24.34 -25.23 14.79
C LEU A 33 -24.89 -26.61 14.45
N CYS A 34 -24.79 -26.96 13.16
CA CYS A 34 -25.18 -28.26 12.63
C CYS A 34 -23.96 -28.93 12.03
N ARG A 35 -23.85 -30.24 12.22
CA ARG A 35 -22.76 -31.06 11.70
C ARG A 35 -22.70 -30.98 10.17
N GLY A 36 -21.50 -30.95 9.60
CA GLY A 36 -21.26 -30.85 8.15
C GLY A 36 -21.61 -29.49 7.53
N ARG A 37 -21.95 -28.46 8.34
CA ARG A 37 -22.21 -27.13 7.83
C ARG A 37 -20.98 -26.23 7.96
N ARG A 38 -20.85 -25.30 7.03
CA ARG A 38 -19.79 -24.32 6.97
C ARG A 38 -20.37 -22.91 7.11
N TYR A 39 -20.05 -22.27 8.24
CA TYR A 39 -20.62 -20.99 8.66
C TYR A 39 -19.62 -19.87 8.45
N ALA A 40 -19.99 -18.80 7.72
CA ALA A 40 -19.29 -17.54 7.75
C ALA A 40 -19.78 -16.68 8.91
N ILE A 41 -18.89 -16.20 9.77
CA ILE A 41 -19.20 -15.23 10.80
C ILE A 41 -18.92 -13.82 10.26
N VAL A 42 -19.97 -13.02 10.16
CA VAL A 42 -19.99 -11.72 9.51
C VAL A 42 -20.37 -10.61 10.47
N GLY A 43 -19.76 -9.46 10.36
CA GLY A 43 -20.02 -8.26 11.17
C GLY A 43 -18.87 -7.27 11.11
N GLN A 44 -19.10 -6.04 11.59
CA GLN A 44 -18.10 -4.99 11.68
C GLN A 44 -16.85 -5.43 12.44
N ASN A 45 -15.73 -4.76 12.23
CA ASN A 45 -14.54 -5.02 13.04
C ASN A 45 -14.74 -4.54 14.48
N GLY A 46 -14.10 -5.25 15.42
CA GLY A 46 -14.25 -4.95 16.85
C GLY A 46 -15.57 -5.41 17.50
N VAL A 47 -16.48 -6.07 16.76
CA VAL A 47 -17.72 -6.61 17.34
C VAL A 47 -17.53 -7.89 18.15
N GLY A 48 -16.32 -8.50 18.11
CA GLY A 48 -15.98 -9.67 18.90
C GLY A 48 -15.99 -10.99 18.13
N LYS A 49 -15.79 -11.00 16.80
CA LYS A 49 -15.71 -12.25 16.01
C LYS A 49 -14.59 -13.17 16.51
N THR A 50 -13.36 -12.68 16.58
CA THR A 50 -12.20 -13.39 17.13
C THR A 50 -12.39 -13.76 18.61
N THR A 51 -13.04 -12.89 19.41
CA THR A 51 -13.35 -13.17 20.82
C THR A 51 -14.30 -14.35 20.95
N LEU A 52 -15.30 -14.45 20.09
CA LEU A 52 -16.21 -15.60 20.04
C LEU A 52 -15.47 -16.88 19.67
N MET A 53 -14.63 -16.85 18.63
CA MET A 53 -13.80 -17.99 18.22
C MET A 53 -12.92 -18.49 19.35
N ASN A 54 -12.24 -17.57 20.04
CA ASN A 54 -11.41 -17.89 21.21
C ASN A 54 -12.21 -18.44 22.39
N ALA A 55 -13.42 -17.92 22.64
CA ALA A 55 -14.29 -18.41 23.69
C ALA A 55 -14.78 -19.84 23.39
N ILE A 56 -15.07 -20.16 22.14
CA ILE A 56 -15.40 -21.51 21.67
C ILE A 56 -14.19 -22.45 21.84
N ASN A 57 -13.03 -22.05 21.32
CA ASN A 57 -11.81 -22.88 21.38
C ASN A 57 -11.39 -23.21 22.80
N ASN A 58 -11.53 -22.26 23.72
CA ASN A 58 -11.17 -22.44 25.13
C ASN A 58 -12.28 -23.08 25.97
N GLY A 59 -13.40 -23.48 25.39
CA GLY A 59 -14.55 -24.06 26.11
C GLY A 59 -15.16 -23.14 27.18
N LYS A 60 -14.98 -21.82 27.06
CA LYS A 60 -15.43 -20.81 28.05
C LYS A 60 -16.88 -20.39 27.90
N LEU A 61 -17.57 -20.88 26.87
CA LEU A 61 -19.00 -20.61 26.71
C LEU A 61 -19.83 -21.51 27.62
N GLU A 62 -20.68 -20.92 28.41
CA GLU A 62 -21.60 -21.65 29.26
C GLU A 62 -22.49 -22.60 28.45
N GLY A 63 -22.54 -23.87 28.82
CA GLY A 63 -23.26 -24.92 28.11
C GLY A 63 -22.57 -25.47 26.86
N TRP A 64 -21.30 -25.12 26.61
CA TRP A 64 -20.55 -25.69 25.47
C TRP A 64 -20.31 -27.21 25.66
N PRO A 65 -20.59 -28.04 24.62
CA PRO A 65 -20.37 -29.48 24.73
C PRO A 65 -18.90 -29.82 24.82
N GLN A 66 -18.47 -30.31 26.00
CA GLN A 66 -17.05 -30.61 26.30
C GLN A 66 -16.46 -31.78 25.52
N HIS A 67 -17.29 -32.62 24.91
CA HIS A 67 -16.85 -33.76 24.10
C HIS A 67 -16.44 -33.37 22.67
N LEU A 68 -16.81 -32.19 22.19
CA LEU A 68 -16.47 -31.72 20.86
C LEU A 68 -15.03 -31.22 20.81
N LYS A 69 -14.26 -31.77 19.89
CA LYS A 69 -12.88 -31.33 19.62
C LYS A 69 -12.91 -30.13 18.71
N THR A 70 -12.26 -29.07 19.10
CA THR A 70 -12.09 -27.87 18.27
C THR A 70 -10.64 -27.73 17.83
N ALA A 71 -10.40 -27.27 16.60
CA ALA A 71 -9.10 -26.82 16.14
C ALA A 71 -9.19 -25.37 15.69
N TYR A 72 -8.39 -24.52 16.28
CA TYR A 72 -8.35 -23.09 15.99
C TYR A 72 -7.12 -22.73 15.18
N VAL A 73 -7.36 -22.01 14.09
CA VAL A 73 -6.33 -21.44 13.21
C VAL A 73 -6.52 -19.93 13.22
N ASP A 74 -5.55 -19.23 13.75
CA ASP A 74 -5.49 -17.78 13.79
C ASP A 74 -4.61 -17.19 12.68
N SER A 75 -4.76 -15.89 12.43
CA SER A 75 -3.96 -15.15 11.45
C SER A 75 -2.47 -14.99 11.86
N GLY A 76 -2.09 -15.37 13.07
CA GLY A 76 -0.70 -15.42 13.54
C GLY A 76 -0.02 -14.09 13.81
N SER A 77 -0.78 -13.07 14.13
CA SER A 77 -0.26 -11.73 14.39
C SER A 77 0.57 -11.58 15.69
N ASN A 78 0.61 -12.61 16.55
CA ASN A 78 1.41 -12.62 17.78
C ASN A 78 2.13 -13.98 17.92
N VAL A 79 3.27 -14.14 17.27
CA VAL A 79 4.07 -15.37 17.40
C VAL A 79 5.09 -15.17 18.51
N ASP A 80 5.07 -16.06 19.50
CA ASP A 80 6.11 -16.12 20.54
C ASP A 80 7.46 -16.45 19.87
N PRO A 81 8.55 -15.69 20.12
CA PRO A 81 9.88 -16.01 19.61
C PRO A 81 10.36 -17.44 19.95
N ALA A 82 9.87 -18.02 21.04
CA ALA A 82 10.14 -19.41 21.39
C ALA A 82 9.49 -20.41 20.41
N TYR A 83 8.33 -20.09 19.88
CA TYR A 83 7.63 -20.87 18.84
C TYR A 83 8.41 -20.89 17.53
N GLU A 84 8.96 -19.77 17.11
CA GLU A 84 9.73 -19.68 15.86
C GLU A 84 11.01 -20.54 15.85
N ARG A 85 11.62 -20.75 17.03
CA ARG A 85 12.82 -21.57 17.19
C ARG A 85 12.54 -23.07 17.17
N GLN A 86 11.27 -23.49 17.27
CA GLN A 86 10.92 -24.92 17.27
C GLN A 86 11.11 -25.53 15.87
N LYS A 87 11.48 -26.81 15.86
CA LYS A 87 11.49 -27.60 14.60
C LYS A 87 10.05 -27.93 14.20
N VAL A 88 9.73 -27.74 12.92
CA VAL A 88 8.39 -27.95 12.34
C VAL A 88 7.85 -29.35 12.69
N LEU A 89 8.63 -30.39 12.42
CA LEU A 89 8.21 -31.77 12.65
C LEU A 89 7.97 -32.06 14.13
N LYS A 90 8.88 -31.62 15.03
CA LYS A 90 8.76 -31.81 16.46
C LYS A 90 7.49 -31.14 17.01
N HIS A 91 7.23 -29.91 16.61
CA HIS A 91 6.03 -29.16 16.97
C HIS A 91 4.74 -29.89 16.60
N LEU A 92 4.65 -30.40 15.34
CA LEU A 92 3.47 -31.13 14.89
C LEU A 92 3.30 -32.46 15.63
N MET A 93 4.39 -33.19 15.94
CA MET A 93 4.32 -34.46 16.68
C MET A 93 3.82 -34.22 18.11
N GLU A 94 4.30 -33.20 18.81
CA GLU A 94 3.90 -32.87 20.17
C GLU A 94 2.42 -32.49 20.25
N ASP A 95 1.94 -31.67 19.31
CA ASP A 95 0.57 -31.15 19.33
C ASP A 95 -0.47 -32.16 18.83
N THR A 96 -0.14 -32.92 17.78
CA THR A 96 -1.12 -33.78 17.10
C THR A 96 -1.07 -35.23 17.57
N LYS A 97 0.02 -35.66 18.25
CA LYS A 97 0.30 -37.04 18.67
C LYS A 97 0.23 -38.07 17.52
N LYS A 98 0.47 -37.62 16.31
CA LYS A 98 0.54 -38.47 15.10
C LYS A 98 1.97 -38.95 14.86
N SER A 99 2.12 -40.06 14.09
CA SER A 99 3.43 -40.55 13.69
C SER A 99 4.14 -39.62 12.73
N GLU A 100 5.47 -39.64 12.72
CA GLU A 100 6.31 -38.85 11.80
C GLU A 100 5.94 -39.07 10.36
N GLU A 101 5.68 -40.34 9.96
CA GLU A 101 5.30 -40.74 8.61
C GLU A 101 3.98 -40.11 8.16
N ALA A 102 2.96 -40.09 9.01
CA ALA A 102 1.66 -39.48 8.72
C ALA A 102 1.77 -37.97 8.56
N ILE A 103 2.57 -37.30 9.43
CA ILE A 103 2.83 -35.86 9.35
C ILE A 103 3.58 -35.55 8.04
N PHE A 104 4.64 -36.32 7.74
CA PHE A 104 5.47 -36.11 6.58
C PHE A 104 4.66 -36.26 5.28
N SER A 105 3.84 -37.33 5.18
CA SER A 105 2.94 -37.54 4.04
C SER A 105 2.00 -36.34 3.83
N LYS A 106 1.35 -35.86 4.91
CA LYS A 106 0.42 -34.73 4.85
C LYS A 106 1.08 -33.42 4.47
N MET A 107 2.31 -33.19 4.95
CA MET A 107 3.08 -32.01 4.56
C MET A 107 3.50 -32.05 3.09
N LYS A 108 3.83 -33.23 2.56
CA LYS A 108 4.15 -33.42 1.14
C LYS A 108 2.97 -33.16 0.21
N GLU A 109 1.75 -33.52 0.60
CA GLU A 109 0.52 -33.19 -0.13
C GLU A 109 0.34 -31.66 -0.32
N LEU A 110 0.98 -30.85 0.54
CA LEU A 110 0.91 -29.41 0.56
C LEU A 110 2.16 -28.71 0.05
N ASP A 111 2.98 -29.43 -0.71
CA ASP A 111 4.19 -28.96 -1.37
C ASP A 111 5.33 -28.56 -0.42
N PHE A 112 5.33 -29.00 0.85
CA PHE A 112 6.47 -28.77 1.74
C PHE A 112 7.68 -29.56 1.27
N THR A 113 8.83 -28.89 1.16
CA THR A 113 10.10 -29.54 0.85
C THR A 113 10.68 -30.22 2.09
N ASP A 114 11.58 -31.18 1.90
CA ASP A 114 12.25 -31.86 3.02
C ASP A 114 13.01 -30.91 3.93
N THR A 115 13.59 -29.87 3.34
CA THR A 115 14.30 -28.81 4.07
C THR A 115 13.36 -28.00 4.95
N MET A 116 12.15 -27.70 4.48
CA MET A 116 11.12 -27.01 5.25
C MET A 116 10.59 -27.87 6.39
N ILE A 117 10.33 -29.15 6.15
CA ILE A 117 9.80 -30.10 7.15
C ILE A 117 10.78 -30.29 8.30
N ARG A 118 12.08 -30.39 7.99
CA ARG A 118 13.15 -30.57 8.98
C ARG A 118 13.69 -29.29 9.58
N GLY A 119 13.31 -28.14 9.01
CA GLY A 119 13.71 -26.79 9.42
C GLY A 119 13.01 -26.29 10.67
N THR A 120 13.24 -25.02 10.99
CA THR A 120 12.54 -24.30 12.09
C THR A 120 11.35 -23.54 11.54
N ILE A 121 10.36 -23.28 12.40
CA ILE A 121 9.13 -22.55 12.02
C ILE A 121 9.45 -21.14 11.57
N GLY A 122 10.39 -20.45 12.23
CA GLY A 122 10.82 -19.10 11.88
C GLY A 122 11.54 -18.99 10.53
N ALA A 123 12.05 -20.10 9.97
CA ALA A 123 12.62 -20.12 8.62
C ALA A 123 11.56 -20.14 7.51
N LEU A 124 10.30 -20.38 7.86
CA LEU A 124 9.18 -20.40 6.92
C LEU A 124 8.65 -18.97 6.71
N SER A 125 8.34 -18.63 5.45
CA SER A 125 7.60 -17.37 5.18
C SER A 125 6.20 -17.41 5.80
N GLY A 126 5.56 -16.24 5.99
CA GLY A 126 4.23 -16.14 6.60
C GLY A 126 3.18 -17.04 5.95
N GLY A 127 3.19 -17.17 4.61
CA GLY A 127 2.30 -18.10 3.89
C GLY A 127 2.56 -19.57 4.22
N TRP A 128 3.83 -19.98 4.36
CA TRP A 128 4.18 -21.35 4.77
C TRP A 128 3.85 -21.60 6.24
N GLN A 129 4.00 -20.61 7.11
CA GLN A 129 3.55 -20.71 8.51
C GLN A 129 2.03 -20.88 8.60
N MET A 130 1.25 -20.16 7.77
CA MET A 130 -0.20 -20.34 7.71
C MET A 130 -0.57 -21.75 7.22
N LYS A 131 0.06 -22.26 6.15
CA LYS A 131 -0.10 -23.65 5.70
C LYS A 131 0.23 -24.64 6.83
N LEU A 132 1.28 -24.39 7.60
CA LEU A 132 1.66 -25.24 8.76
C LEU A 132 0.56 -25.29 9.82
N ARG A 133 -0.05 -24.15 10.16
CA ARG A 133 -1.18 -24.08 11.11
C ARG A 133 -2.39 -24.83 10.61
N LEU A 134 -2.70 -24.74 9.32
CA LEU A 134 -3.77 -25.49 8.69
C LEU A 134 -3.51 -27.01 8.74
N ILE A 135 -2.27 -27.47 8.43
CA ILE A 135 -1.88 -28.87 8.55
C ILE A 135 -2.07 -29.36 9.99
N ARG A 136 -1.61 -28.59 10.97
CA ARG A 136 -1.78 -28.90 12.39
C ARG A 136 -3.26 -29.11 12.73
N ALA A 137 -4.13 -28.19 12.32
CA ALA A 137 -5.56 -28.28 12.56
C ALA A 137 -6.18 -29.53 11.87
N ILE A 138 -5.77 -29.85 10.66
CA ILE A 138 -6.22 -31.04 9.92
C ILE A 138 -5.79 -32.32 10.63
N LEU A 139 -4.53 -32.41 11.07
CA LEU A 139 -3.99 -33.59 11.74
C LEU A 139 -4.62 -33.85 13.13
N MET A 140 -5.19 -32.81 13.76
CA MET A 140 -5.94 -32.94 15.01
C MET A 140 -7.29 -33.65 14.83
N ASP A 141 -7.77 -33.79 13.61
CA ASP A 141 -9.07 -34.38 13.24
C ASP A 141 -10.21 -33.87 14.13
N PRO A 142 -10.54 -32.58 14.06
CA PRO A 142 -11.52 -31.96 14.94
C PRO A 142 -12.94 -32.17 14.45
N ASP A 143 -13.92 -32.08 15.36
CA ASP A 143 -15.34 -32.01 15.04
C ASP A 143 -15.70 -30.62 14.48
N ILE A 144 -14.99 -29.58 14.95
CA ILE A 144 -15.24 -28.18 14.57
C ILE A 144 -13.91 -27.48 14.23
N PHE A 145 -13.80 -27.00 12.99
CA PHE A 145 -12.75 -26.08 12.57
C PHE A 145 -13.15 -24.63 12.85
N LEU A 146 -12.27 -23.90 13.51
CA LEU A 146 -12.38 -22.47 13.77
C LEU A 146 -11.28 -21.76 12.99
N LEU A 147 -11.63 -21.04 11.93
CA LEU A 147 -10.69 -20.41 11.01
C LEU A 147 -10.85 -18.88 11.07
N ASP A 148 -9.86 -18.20 11.61
CA ASP A 148 -9.86 -16.73 11.72
C ASP A 148 -8.86 -16.13 10.73
N GLU A 149 -9.39 -15.55 9.64
CA GLU A 149 -8.65 -14.99 8.50
C GLU A 149 -7.67 -15.99 7.85
N PRO A 150 -8.13 -17.21 7.46
CA PRO A 150 -7.25 -18.26 6.97
C PRO A 150 -6.64 -17.99 5.59
N THR A 151 -7.16 -17.02 4.86
CA THR A 151 -6.69 -16.65 3.52
C THR A 151 -5.58 -15.60 3.53
N ASN A 152 -5.33 -14.96 4.68
CA ASN A 152 -4.28 -13.97 4.80
C ASN A 152 -2.89 -14.59 4.54
N HIS A 153 -2.06 -13.87 3.80
CA HIS A 153 -0.70 -14.28 3.41
C HIS A 153 -0.62 -15.53 2.49
N LEU A 154 -1.75 -16.08 2.04
CA LEU A 154 -1.77 -17.20 1.12
C LEU A 154 -1.76 -16.75 -0.34
N ALA A 155 -0.93 -17.38 -1.16
CA ALA A 155 -1.00 -17.24 -2.61
C ALA A 155 -2.29 -17.89 -3.16
N THR A 156 -2.76 -17.44 -4.32
CA THR A 156 -4.02 -17.87 -4.94
C THR A 156 -4.18 -19.40 -5.03
N GLY A 157 -3.10 -20.12 -5.35
CA GLY A 157 -3.15 -21.59 -5.38
C GLY A 157 -3.39 -22.24 -4.02
N ALA A 158 -2.86 -21.64 -2.93
CA ALA A 158 -3.09 -22.14 -1.58
C ALA A 158 -4.52 -21.81 -1.09
N VAL A 159 -5.08 -20.66 -1.50
CA VAL A 159 -6.49 -20.32 -1.24
C VAL A 159 -7.43 -21.29 -1.94
N GLN A 160 -7.13 -21.64 -3.19
CA GLN A 160 -7.91 -22.64 -3.92
C GLN A 160 -7.84 -24.02 -3.22
N TRP A 161 -6.64 -24.43 -2.83
CA TRP A 161 -6.47 -25.70 -2.12
C TRP A 161 -7.28 -25.79 -0.82
N ILE A 162 -7.24 -24.74 0.06
CA ILE A 162 -8.04 -24.76 1.28
C ILE A 162 -9.53 -24.71 1.00
N THR A 163 -9.95 -24.00 -0.07
CA THR A 163 -11.34 -23.98 -0.53
C THR A 163 -11.82 -25.39 -0.87
N ASP A 164 -11.06 -26.11 -1.69
CA ASP A 164 -11.39 -27.46 -2.13
C ASP A 164 -11.39 -28.45 -0.96
N TYR A 165 -10.40 -28.33 -0.06
CA TYR A 165 -10.33 -29.13 1.15
C TYR A 165 -11.57 -28.94 2.05
N LEU A 166 -11.93 -27.70 2.37
CA LEU A 166 -13.07 -27.38 3.24
C LEU A 166 -14.41 -27.80 2.58
N CYS A 167 -14.52 -27.67 1.28
CA CYS A 167 -15.69 -28.14 0.54
C CYS A 167 -15.81 -29.68 0.50
N GLY A 168 -14.68 -30.38 0.57
CA GLY A 168 -14.62 -31.85 0.64
C GLY A 168 -14.91 -32.46 2.01
N LEU A 169 -14.97 -31.63 3.08
CA LEU A 169 -15.32 -32.10 4.41
C LEU A 169 -16.76 -32.61 4.44
N GLY A 170 -16.97 -33.82 4.96
CA GLY A 170 -18.30 -34.43 5.08
C GLY A 170 -19.03 -34.02 6.34
N ASP A 171 -18.49 -34.48 7.48
CA ASP A 171 -19.17 -34.41 8.78
C ASP A 171 -18.66 -33.26 9.70
N GLN A 172 -17.47 -32.73 9.44
CA GLN A 172 -16.91 -31.66 10.26
C GLN A 172 -17.66 -30.34 10.04
N THR A 173 -17.82 -29.61 11.13
CA THR A 173 -18.40 -28.25 11.11
C THR A 173 -17.29 -27.23 10.95
N VAL A 174 -17.50 -26.20 10.14
CA VAL A 174 -16.51 -25.13 9.96
C VAL A 174 -17.13 -23.79 10.32
N LEU A 175 -16.41 -23.02 11.13
CA LEU A 175 -16.70 -21.60 11.38
C LEU A 175 -15.54 -20.77 10.80
N VAL A 176 -15.87 -19.84 9.92
CA VAL A 176 -14.89 -19.01 9.23
C VAL A 176 -15.16 -17.54 9.50
N VAL A 177 -14.13 -16.80 9.84
CA VAL A 177 -14.09 -15.34 9.74
C VAL A 177 -13.13 -15.01 8.60
N SER A 178 -13.55 -14.29 7.58
CA SER A 178 -12.67 -13.82 6.50
C SER A 178 -13.21 -12.55 5.86
N HIS A 179 -12.31 -11.75 5.33
CA HIS A 179 -12.60 -10.59 4.49
C HIS A 179 -12.64 -10.94 2.99
N ASP A 180 -12.23 -12.15 2.60
CA ASP A 180 -12.29 -12.65 1.23
C ASP A 180 -13.71 -13.17 0.91
N THR A 181 -14.48 -12.34 0.22
CA THR A 181 -15.86 -12.67 -0.16
C THR A 181 -15.95 -13.83 -1.15
N THR A 182 -14.96 -13.97 -2.04
CA THR A 182 -14.93 -15.07 -3.02
C THR A 182 -14.70 -16.41 -2.30
N PHE A 183 -13.79 -16.41 -1.33
CA PHE A 183 -13.56 -17.57 -0.49
C PHE A 183 -14.82 -17.95 0.31
N LEU A 184 -15.46 -16.96 0.99
CA LEU A 184 -16.68 -17.20 1.76
C LEU A 184 -17.84 -17.69 0.88
N GLU A 185 -18.04 -17.13 -0.32
CA GLU A 185 -19.07 -17.57 -1.26
C GLU A 185 -18.89 -19.03 -1.68
N ASN A 186 -17.64 -19.44 -1.92
CA ASN A 186 -17.33 -20.78 -2.37
C ASN A 186 -17.42 -21.81 -1.25
N VAL A 187 -16.94 -21.48 -0.04
CA VAL A 187 -16.83 -22.41 1.08
C VAL A 187 -18.11 -22.50 1.90
N CYS A 188 -18.72 -21.37 2.27
CA CYS A 188 -19.74 -21.31 3.30
C CYS A 188 -21.13 -21.70 2.78
N THR A 189 -21.87 -22.44 3.61
CA THR A 189 -23.27 -22.84 3.35
C THR A 189 -24.26 -21.94 4.07
N ASP A 190 -23.84 -21.33 5.16
CA ASP A 190 -24.69 -20.53 6.07
C ASP A 190 -23.91 -19.31 6.57
N ILE A 191 -24.63 -18.25 6.94
CA ILE A 191 -24.08 -17.02 7.50
C ILE A 191 -24.54 -16.82 8.94
N ILE A 192 -23.63 -16.46 9.83
CA ILE A 192 -23.91 -15.99 11.19
C ILE A 192 -23.56 -14.51 11.25
N HIS A 193 -24.55 -13.66 11.34
CA HIS A 193 -24.38 -12.21 11.31
C HIS A 193 -24.47 -11.59 12.70
N TYR A 194 -23.51 -10.75 13.08
CA TYR A 194 -23.57 -9.88 14.26
C TYR A 194 -24.49 -8.70 13.98
N GLU A 195 -25.75 -8.84 14.30
CA GLU A 195 -26.77 -7.88 13.98
C GLU A 195 -27.15 -7.02 15.19
N GLN A 196 -27.37 -5.73 14.94
CA GLN A 196 -27.91 -4.79 15.91
C GLN A 196 -29.29 -4.33 15.40
N ARG A 197 -30.33 -4.46 16.23
CA ARG A 197 -31.66 -3.96 15.94
C ARG A 197 -32.12 -3.02 17.02
N ALA A 198 -32.93 -2.01 16.69
CA ALA A 198 -33.43 -1.03 17.63
C ALA A 198 -34.14 -1.67 18.84
N ILE A 199 -34.87 -2.78 18.61
CA ILE A 199 -35.56 -3.55 19.67
C ILE A 199 -34.62 -4.22 20.67
N TRP A 200 -33.33 -4.35 20.38
CA TRP A 200 -32.33 -4.96 21.28
C TRP A 200 -31.49 -3.89 22.03
N GLY A 201 -31.81 -2.61 21.83
CA GLY A 201 -31.04 -1.50 22.37
C GLY A 201 -29.61 -1.46 21.81
N PRO A 202 -28.60 -1.13 22.63
CA PRO A 202 -27.22 -1.02 22.17
C PRO A 202 -26.52 -2.38 21.94
N TYR A 203 -27.22 -3.48 22.19
CA TYR A 203 -26.64 -4.82 22.16
C TYR A 203 -26.78 -5.49 20.80
N ARG A 204 -25.79 -6.32 20.46
CA ARG A 204 -25.80 -7.17 19.27
C ARG A 204 -26.23 -8.58 19.60
N ARG A 205 -26.83 -9.25 18.60
CA ARG A 205 -27.19 -10.67 18.66
C ARG A 205 -26.73 -11.38 17.39
N LEU A 206 -26.48 -12.69 17.49
CA LEU A 206 -26.17 -13.54 16.34
C LEU A 206 -27.48 -13.92 15.63
N VAL A 207 -27.55 -13.65 14.34
CA VAL A 207 -28.67 -14.04 13.48
C VAL A 207 -28.18 -14.99 12.40
N HIS A 208 -28.88 -16.12 12.23
CA HIS A 208 -28.50 -17.17 11.30
C HIS A 208 -29.27 -17.02 9.99
N TYR A 209 -28.54 -17.06 8.88
CA TYR A 209 -29.07 -17.06 7.53
C TYR A 209 -28.63 -18.33 6.81
N LYS A 210 -29.60 -19.16 6.40
CA LYS A 210 -29.35 -20.40 5.63
C LYS A 210 -29.16 -20.07 4.16
N THR A 211 -28.09 -19.35 3.85
CA THR A 211 -27.76 -18.93 2.49
C THR A 211 -26.28 -18.63 2.39
N ARG A 212 -25.75 -18.63 1.17
CA ARG A 212 -24.41 -18.16 0.86
C ARG A 212 -24.35 -16.64 0.89
N MET A 213 -23.15 -16.07 0.69
CA MET A 213 -22.91 -14.63 0.75
C MET A 213 -23.77 -13.84 -0.24
N SER A 214 -23.89 -14.29 -1.48
CA SER A 214 -24.68 -13.64 -2.52
C SER A 214 -26.18 -13.56 -2.16
N GLY A 215 -26.71 -14.58 -1.52
CA GLY A 215 -28.08 -14.59 -1.00
C GLY A 215 -28.26 -13.71 0.25
N PHE A 216 -27.25 -13.71 1.14
CA PHE A 216 -27.26 -12.88 2.34
C PHE A 216 -27.29 -11.38 2.01
N VAL A 217 -26.49 -10.92 1.06
CA VAL A 217 -26.48 -9.52 0.61
C VAL A 217 -27.84 -9.07 0.06
N LYS A 218 -28.59 -9.98 -0.60
CA LYS A 218 -29.97 -9.69 -1.07
C LYS A 218 -30.95 -9.55 0.08
N LEU A 219 -30.78 -10.35 1.15
CA LEU A 219 -31.64 -10.31 2.34
C LEU A 219 -31.30 -9.13 3.27
N GLN A 220 -30.04 -8.75 3.30
CA GLN A 220 -29.49 -7.68 4.13
C GLN A 220 -28.66 -6.69 3.29
N PRO A 221 -29.31 -5.81 2.50
CA PRO A 221 -28.59 -4.85 1.65
C PRO A 221 -27.66 -3.92 2.43
N GLN A 222 -27.98 -3.63 3.69
CA GLN A 222 -27.15 -2.82 4.58
C GLN A 222 -25.83 -3.49 4.92
N ALA A 223 -25.73 -4.83 4.84
CA ALA A 223 -24.51 -5.56 5.06
C ALA A 223 -23.56 -5.54 3.83
N LYS A 224 -23.96 -4.95 2.72
CA LYS A 224 -23.20 -4.85 1.47
C LYS A 224 -21.84 -4.19 1.69
N HIS A 225 -21.78 -3.17 2.57
CA HIS A 225 -20.55 -2.47 2.94
C HIS A 225 -19.51 -3.36 3.63
N TYR A 226 -19.88 -4.54 4.15
CA TYR A 226 -18.89 -5.49 4.68
C TYR A 226 -18.14 -6.23 3.56
N PHE A 227 -18.64 -6.20 2.33
CA PHE A 227 -18.20 -7.03 1.22
C PHE A 227 -17.78 -6.26 -0.02
N GLU A 228 -18.26 -5.05 -0.21
CA GLU A 228 -17.83 -4.15 -1.27
C GLU A 228 -16.91 -3.08 -0.69
N LEU A 229 -15.94 -2.63 -1.47
CA LEU A 229 -15.17 -1.43 -1.16
C LEU A 229 -16.11 -0.23 -1.34
N ALA A 230 -16.92 0.05 -0.31
CA ALA A 230 -17.86 1.13 -0.37
C ALA A 230 -17.15 2.48 -0.23
N THR A 231 -17.26 3.31 -1.23
CA THR A 231 -17.03 4.76 -1.14
C THR A 231 -18.29 5.40 -0.58
N ASN A 232 -18.54 5.29 0.72
CA ASN A 232 -19.65 6.00 1.34
C ASN A 232 -19.21 7.45 1.59
N ASP A 233 -19.98 8.39 1.07
CA ASP A 233 -19.72 9.84 1.28
C ASP A 233 -19.73 10.25 2.75
N ASP A 234 -20.46 9.50 3.61
CA ASP A 234 -20.59 9.75 5.05
C ASP A 234 -19.69 8.85 5.95
N GLY A 235 -18.86 7.95 5.36
CA GLY A 235 -18.01 7.02 6.09
C GLY A 235 -16.62 7.56 6.43
N LEU A 236 -15.75 6.67 6.89
CA LEU A 236 -14.34 6.95 7.15
C LEU A 236 -13.67 7.50 5.89
N LYS A 237 -12.97 8.64 6.00
CA LYS A 237 -12.14 9.24 4.95
C LYS A 237 -10.72 9.38 5.44
N PHE A 238 -9.74 9.09 4.58
CA PHE A 238 -8.35 9.44 4.84
C PHE A 238 -8.03 10.78 4.17
N ASP A 239 -7.56 11.71 4.99
CA ASP A 239 -7.12 13.04 4.55
C ASP A 239 -5.61 13.02 4.32
N PHE A 240 -5.20 12.73 3.07
CA PHE A 240 -3.80 12.68 2.70
C PHE A 240 -3.30 14.08 2.35
N PRO A 241 -2.20 14.55 2.99
CA PRO A 241 -1.58 15.81 2.62
C PRO A 241 -1.08 15.74 1.17
N GLU A 242 -1.40 16.78 0.39
CA GLU A 242 -0.94 16.85 -1.00
C GLU A 242 0.58 16.89 -1.09
N PRO A 243 1.18 16.14 -2.02
CA PRO A 243 2.62 16.14 -2.20
C PRO A 243 3.11 17.53 -2.59
N GLY A 244 4.16 18.00 -1.93
CA GLY A 244 4.81 19.26 -2.26
C GLY A 244 5.36 19.25 -3.70
N ARG A 245 5.82 20.38 -4.17
CA ARG A 245 6.51 20.47 -5.46
C ARG A 245 7.84 19.72 -5.39
N LEU A 246 8.10 18.89 -6.39
CA LEU A 246 9.40 18.25 -6.56
C LEU A 246 10.24 19.14 -7.49
N GLU A 247 11.36 19.68 -6.99
CA GLU A 247 12.20 20.61 -7.72
C GLU A 247 12.72 19.95 -9.01
N GLY A 248 12.64 20.68 -10.15
CA GLY A 248 13.03 20.13 -11.45
C GLY A 248 11.96 19.29 -12.16
N VAL A 249 10.90 18.83 -11.47
CA VAL A 249 9.77 18.11 -12.05
C VAL A 249 8.65 19.10 -12.36
N LYS A 250 8.44 19.37 -13.66
CA LYS A 250 7.48 20.38 -14.16
C LYS A 250 6.09 19.82 -14.43
N THR A 251 5.99 18.52 -14.68
CA THR A 251 4.74 17.84 -15.03
C THR A 251 4.60 16.55 -14.25
N SER A 252 3.37 16.14 -13.93
CA SER A 252 3.10 14.88 -13.23
C SER A 252 3.55 13.62 -13.98
N THR A 253 3.81 13.74 -15.27
CA THR A 253 4.28 12.64 -16.14
C THR A 253 5.80 12.60 -16.30
N GLN A 254 6.52 13.59 -15.77
CA GLN A 254 7.97 13.59 -15.80
C GLN A 254 8.51 12.53 -14.81
N LYS A 255 9.45 11.73 -15.27
CA LYS A 255 10.04 10.65 -14.46
C LYS A 255 10.85 11.22 -13.29
N PHE A 256 10.68 10.63 -12.12
CA PHE A 256 11.49 10.86 -10.92
C PHE A 256 12.29 9.63 -10.51
N LEU A 257 11.95 8.45 -11.05
CA LEU A 257 12.67 7.20 -10.85
C LEU A 257 12.83 6.51 -12.20
N GLU A 258 14.02 5.97 -12.45
CA GLU A 258 14.35 5.21 -13.66
C GLU A 258 15.34 4.11 -13.34
N MET A 259 15.00 2.91 -13.76
CA MET A 259 15.87 1.73 -13.77
C MET A 259 16.07 1.30 -15.22
N GLU A 260 17.30 1.15 -15.67
CA GLU A 260 17.63 0.64 -17.01
C GLU A 260 18.69 -0.46 -16.86
N ASN A 261 18.38 -1.67 -17.30
CA ASN A 261 19.25 -2.86 -17.23
C ASN A 261 19.78 -3.14 -15.81
N VAL A 262 18.94 -3.03 -14.80
CA VAL A 262 19.35 -3.17 -13.38
C VAL A 262 19.25 -4.62 -12.95
N ASP A 263 20.35 -5.13 -12.35
CA ASP A 263 20.41 -6.47 -11.75
C ASP A 263 20.56 -6.36 -10.23
N PHE A 264 19.98 -7.35 -9.53
CA PHE A 264 20.15 -7.44 -8.08
C PHE A 264 20.42 -8.87 -7.61
N ARG A 265 21.43 -9.00 -6.73
CA ARG A 265 21.82 -10.25 -6.09
C ARG A 265 22.11 -10.01 -4.61
N TYR A 266 21.56 -10.85 -3.75
CA TYR A 266 21.88 -10.82 -2.32
C TYR A 266 23.35 -11.29 -2.07
N GLN A 267 23.99 -10.74 -1.07
CA GLN A 267 25.31 -11.18 -0.64
C GLN A 267 25.28 -12.66 -0.27
N GLY A 268 26.22 -13.45 -0.81
CA GLY A 268 26.30 -14.90 -0.59
C GLY A 268 25.36 -15.75 -1.47
N SER A 269 24.55 -15.14 -2.34
CA SER A 269 23.76 -15.89 -3.34
C SER A 269 24.56 -16.06 -4.64
N GLU A 270 24.46 -17.23 -5.26
CA GLU A 270 25.06 -17.52 -6.58
C GLU A 270 24.22 -16.97 -7.73
N THR A 271 22.92 -16.81 -7.52
CA THR A 271 21.95 -16.40 -8.56
C THR A 271 21.41 -14.99 -8.29
N ASN A 272 21.13 -14.27 -9.37
CA ASN A 272 20.44 -12.98 -9.26
C ASN A 272 18.98 -13.19 -8.85
N GLN A 273 18.51 -12.37 -7.92
CA GLN A 273 17.11 -12.30 -7.54
C GLN A 273 16.27 -11.51 -8.55
N LEU A 274 16.88 -10.51 -9.18
CA LEU A 274 16.27 -9.71 -10.24
C LEU A 274 17.28 -9.52 -11.37
N ASN A 275 16.79 -9.61 -12.62
CA ASN A 275 17.60 -9.53 -13.82
C ASN A 275 17.04 -8.51 -14.80
N ASN A 276 17.89 -7.66 -15.34
CA ASN A 276 17.59 -6.73 -16.42
C ASN A 276 16.30 -5.92 -16.19
N VAL A 277 16.17 -5.34 -15.00
CA VAL A 277 14.99 -4.57 -14.61
C VAL A 277 14.98 -3.23 -15.35
N ASN A 278 13.89 -2.96 -16.06
CA ASN A 278 13.68 -1.73 -16.81
C ASN A 278 12.35 -1.11 -16.40
N LEU A 279 12.39 -0.04 -15.59
CA LEU A 279 11.22 0.60 -14.99
C LEU A 279 11.34 2.12 -14.99
N LYS A 280 10.19 2.80 -15.08
CA LYS A 280 10.10 4.26 -14.98
C LYS A 280 8.88 4.63 -14.15
N MET A 281 9.04 5.60 -13.24
CA MET A 281 7.94 6.15 -12.45
C MET A 281 7.87 7.67 -12.54
N SER A 282 6.64 8.16 -12.50
CA SER A 282 6.28 9.56 -12.42
C SER A 282 5.22 9.80 -11.35
N LEU A 283 4.92 11.03 -10.97
CA LEU A 283 3.90 11.34 -9.96
C LEU A 283 2.50 10.80 -10.32
N SER A 284 2.23 10.57 -11.59
CA SER A 284 0.97 9.98 -12.04
C SER A 284 0.96 8.45 -12.05
N SER A 285 2.05 7.78 -11.69
CA SER A 285 2.13 6.32 -11.69
C SER A 285 1.28 5.72 -10.56
N ARG A 286 0.52 4.68 -10.91
CA ARG A 286 -0.33 3.89 -10.02
C ARG A 286 -0.06 2.42 -10.31
N VAL A 287 0.85 1.81 -9.57
CA VAL A 287 1.45 0.52 -9.88
C VAL A 287 1.09 -0.53 -8.85
N VAL A 288 0.71 -1.73 -9.31
CA VAL A 288 0.68 -2.93 -8.50
C VAL A 288 1.79 -3.89 -8.93
N ILE A 289 2.50 -4.48 -7.98
CA ILE A 289 3.48 -5.53 -8.21
C ILE A 289 2.84 -6.89 -7.91
N LEU A 290 2.79 -7.75 -8.90
CA LEU A 290 2.23 -9.10 -8.80
C LEU A 290 3.31 -10.16 -9.04
N GLY A 291 3.10 -11.36 -8.52
CA GLY A 291 4.00 -12.51 -8.70
C GLY A 291 3.92 -13.50 -7.55
N ALA A 292 4.53 -14.67 -7.72
CA ALA A 292 4.60 -15.71 -6.70
C ALA A 292 5.38 -15.24 -5.45
N ASN A 293 5.17 -15.91 -4.32
CA ASN A 293 5.97 -15.66 -3.13
C ASN A 293 7.42 -16.06 -3.40
N GLY A 294 8.37 -15.21 -3.01
CA GLY A 294 9.80 -15.41 -3.30
C GLY A 294 10.25 -14.94 -4.69
N ALA A 295 9.36 -14.48 -5.57
CA ALA A 295 9.70 -14.01 -6.93
C ALA A 295 10.55 -12.72 -6.96
N GLY A 296 10.73 -12.03 -5.83
CA GLY A 296 11.52 -10.78 -5.77
C GLY A 296 10.70 -9.49 -5.65
N LYS A 297 9.38 -9.57 -5.39
CA LYS A 297 8.50 -8.40 -5.24
C LYS A 297 8.99 -7.43 -4.17
N THR A 298 9.17 -7.91 -2.94
CA THR A 298 9.66 -7.10 -1.80
C THR A 298 11.09 -6.61 -2.04
N THR A 299 11.94 -7.41 -2.72
CA THR A 299 13.29 -6.99 -3.13
C THR A 299 13.24 -5.79 -4.07
N LEU A 300 12.33 -5.81 -5.06
CA LEU A 300 12.12 -4.67 -5.96
C LEU A 300 11.66 -3.42 -5.20
N LEU A 301 10.72 -3.57 -4.24
CA LEU A 301 10.30 -2.45 -3.38
C LEU A 301 11.46 -1.90 -2.56
N LYS A 302 12.27 -2.76 -1.94
CA LYS A 302 13.45 -2.36 -1.14
C LYS A 302 14.47 -1.56 -1.96
N MET A 303 14.68 -1.93 -3.22
CA MET A 303 15.51 -1.12 -4.13
C MET A 303 14.89 0.26 -4.40
N ILE A 304 13.58 0.32 -4.66
CA ILE A 304 12.88 1.59 -4.92
C ILE A 304 12.93 2.51 -3.70
N VAL A 305 12.78 1.97 -2.50
CA VAL A 305 12.84 2.72 -1.23
C VAL A 305 14.28 3.12 -0.87
N GLY A 306 15.30 2.45 -1.46
CA GLY A 306 16.72 2.72 -1.20
C GLY A 306 17.30 1.91 -0.05
N GLU A 307 16.60 0.87 0.43
CA GLU A 307 17.12 -0.07 1.43
C GLU A 307 18.19 -1.00 0.87
N THR A 308 18.13 -1.28 -0.42
CA THR A 308 19.13 -2.11 -1.12
C THR A 308 19.62 -1.41 -2.39
N VAL A 309 20.88 -1.67 -2.76
CA VAL A 309 21.54 -1.07 -3.93
C VAL A 309 21.67 -2.11 -5.03
N PRO A 310 21.42 -1.77 -6.30
CA PRO A 310 21.65 -2.67 -7.43
C PRO A 310 23.08 -3.20 -7.50
N THR A 311 23.26 -4.46 -7.88
CA THR A 311 24.58 -5.10 -7.94
C THR A 311 25.46 -4.55 -9.09
N ASN A 312 24.84 -4.09 -10.17
CA ASN A 312 25.50 -3.57 -11.38
C ASN A 312 25.44 -2.03 -11.51
N SER A 313 25.03 -1.30 -10.46
CA SER A 313 25.07 0.16 -10.44
C SER A 313 26.51 0.64 -10.23
N GLY A 314 27.15 1.17 -11.23
CA GLY A 314 28.50 1.75 -11.05
C GLY A 314 29.52 1.44 -12.15
N GLY A 315 29.10 1.00 -13.34
CA GLY A 315 30.00 0.84 -14.48
C GLY A 315 29.77 -0.39 -15.35
N ALA A 316 29.01 -1.37 -14.89
CA ALA A 316 28.77 -2.61 -15.62
C ALA A 316 27.48 -2.62 -16.48
N GLY A 317 26.93 -1.44 -16.81
CA GLY A 317 25.83 -1.33 -17.78
C GLY A 317 24.44 -1.05 -17.23
N GLY A 318 24.21 -1.10 -15.91
CA GLY A 318 22.92 -0.74 -15.30
C GLY A 318 22.84 0.73 -14.88
N ARG A 319 21.70 1.38 -15.11
CA ARG A 319 21.45 2.75 -14.64
C ARG A 319 20.30 2.75 -13.64
N PHE A 320 20.57 3.25 -12.45
CA PHE A 320 19.57 3.47 -11.41
C PHE A 320 19.54 4.94 -11.02
N TYR A 321 18.41 5.59 -11.29
CA TYR A 321 18.20 6.99 -10.97
C TYR A 321 16.97 7.17 -10.09
N VAL A 322 17.14 7.84 -8.96
CA VAL A 322 16.08 8.31 -8.08
C VAL A 322 16.29 9.80 -7.87
N HIS A 323 15.22 10.59 -7.97
CA HIS A 323 15.31 12.02 -7.74
C HIS A 323 15.73 12.31 -6.28
N PRO A 324 16.78 13.12 -6.05
CA PRO A 324 17.37 13.29 -4.71
C PRO A 324 16.41 13.89 -3.66
N ASN A 325 15.43 14.70 -4.08
CA ASN A 325 14.43 15.30 -3.20
C ASN A 325 13.13 14.46 -3.12
N LEU A 326 13.15 13.22 -3.61
CA LEU A 326 11.99 12.34 -3.59
C LEU A 326 11.75 11.88 -2.14
N ARG A 327 10.60 12.26 -1.58
CA ARG A 327 10.16 11.74 -0.28
C ARG A 327 9.29 10.52 -0.51
N ILE A 328 9.68 9.41 0.09
CA ILE A 328 9.01 8.11 -0.03
C ILE A 328 8.44 7.74 1.33
N ALA A 329 7.13 7.51 1.39
CA ALA A 329 6.49 6.87 2.52
C ALA A 329 6.44 5.36 2.27
N TYR A 330 7.05 4.58 3.14
CA TYR A 330 7.05 3.12 3.06
C TYR A 330 6.28 2.50 4.21
N VAL A 331 5.26 1.71 3.88
CA VAL A 331 4.51 0.89 4.82
C VAL A 331 4.85 -0.56 4.52
N ALA A 332 5.72 -1.13 5.35
CA ALA A 332 6.21 -2.50 5.20
C ALA A 332 5.13 -3.54 5.52
N GLN A 333 5.31 -4.76 5.04
CA GLN A 333 4.44 -5.92 5.29
C GLN A 333 4.19 -6.15 6.80
N HIS A 334 5.22 -5.96 7.64
CA HIS A 334 5.13 -6.00 9.10
C HIS A 334 5.01 -4.58 9.65
N ALA A 335 3.95 -3.86 9.28
CA ALA A 335 3.73 -2.47 9.71
C ALA A 335 3.80 -2.29 11.24
N PHE A 336 3.54 -3.34 12.03
CA PHE A 336 3.60 -3.28 13.48
C PHE A 336 5.02 -3.20 14.04
N SER A 337 6.05 -3.67 13.31
CA SER A 337 7.45 -3.55 13.74
C SER A 337 7.87 -2.10 14.00
N HIS A 338 7.27 -1.15 13.28
CA HIS A 338 7.51 0.28 13.49
C HIS A 338 7.07 0.76 14.88
N VAL A 339 5.98 0.20 15.41
CA VAL A 339 5.40 0.63 16.69
C VAL A 339 5.72 -0.29 17.87
N GLU A 340 6.38 -1.43 17.65
CA GLU A 340 6.69 -2.42 18.69
C GLU A 340 7.49 -1.85 19.87
N ARG A 341 8.45 -0.97 19.59
CA ARG A 341 9.28 -0.32 20.61
C ARG A 341 8.53 0.77 21.38
N HIS A 342 7.33 1.16 20.92
CA HIS A 342 6.52 2.27 21.42
C HIS A 342 5.16 1.84 21.96
N MET A 343 4.99 0.58 22.33
CA MET A 343 3.71 0.01 22.77
C MET A 343 3.12 0.70 24.01
N GLU A 344 3.97 1.25 24.88
CA GLU A 344 3.55 1.97 26.09
C GLU A 344 3.28 3.47 25.84
N ASP A 345 3.70 4.00 24.70
CA ASP A 345 3.49 5.38 24.31
C ASP A 345 2.08 5.59 23.74
N SER A 346 1.62 6.86 23.72
CA SER A 346 0.45 7.21 22.93
C SER A 346 0.84 7.45 21.46
N PRO A 347 -0.07 7.31 20.50
CA PRO A 347 0.17 7.67 19.10
C PRO A 347 0.76 9.08 18.90
N VAL A 348 0.28 10.06 19.65
CA VAL A 348 0.84 11.42 19.63
C VAL A 348 2.29 11.43 20.11
N ALA A 349 2.60 10.77 21.22
CA ALA A 349 3.98 10.70 21.74
C ALA A 349 4.94 10.00 20.76
N TYR A 350 4.48 8.96 20.09
CA TYR A 350 5.24 8.26 19.04
C TYR A 350 5.58 9.19 17.87
N LEU A 351 4.60 9.93 17.32
CA LEU A 351 4.85 10.89 16.24
C LEU A 351 5.76 12.03 16.69
N GLN A 352 5.61 12.52 17.93
CA GLN A 352 6.50 13.52 18.50
C GLN A 352 7.94 13.03 18.57
N TRP A 353 8.16 11.82 19.08
CA TRP A 353 9.49 11.22 19.12
C TRP A 353 10.09 11.07 17.73
N ARG A 354 9.28 10.59 16.76
CA ARG A 354 9.72 10.28 15.40
C ARG A 354 10.11 11.53 14.60
N PHE A 355 9.35 12.64 14.75
CA PHE A 355 9.51 13.83 13.89
C PHE A 355 9.99 15.08 14.62
N LYS A 356 10.37 14.99 15.89
CA LYS A 356 10.81 16.14 16.71
C LYS A 356 11.88 17.03 16.06
N ASN A 357 12.75 16.44 15.27
CA ASN A 357 13.89 17.12 14.65
C ASN A 357 13.61 17.60 13.20
N GLY A 358 12.35 17.56 12.74
CA GLY A 358 11.97 17.95 11.39
C GLY A 358 12.26 16.90 10.31
N PHE A 359 12.79 15.72 10.68
CA PHE A 359 13.02 14.58 9.79
C PHE A 359 12.59 13.27 10.45
N ASP A 360 12.47 12.21 9.67
CA ASP A 360 12.07 10.89 10.16
C ASP A 360 13.22 10.18 10.88
N LYS A 361 13.18 10.23 12.21
CA LYS A 361 14.21 9.62 13.07
C LYS A 361 14.27 8.10 12.93
N GLU A 362 13.11 7.44 12.83
CA GLU A 362 13.03 5.99 12.69
C GLU A 362 13.71 5.52 11.40
N LYS A 363 13.49 6.24 10.29
CA LYS A 363 14.14 5.95 9.00
C LYS A 363 15.65 6.08 9.10
N LEU A 364 16.16 7.13 9.75
CA LEU A 364 17.60 7.34 9.90
C LEU A 364 18.29 6.33 10.84
N GLU A 365 17.54 5.74 11.79
CA GLU A 365 18.05 4.69 12.69
C GLU A 365 17.97 3.28 12.07
N SER A 366 17.33 3.12 10.91
CA SER A 366 17.24 1.84 10.21
C SER A 366 18.62 1.38 9.67
N GLU A 367 18.78 0.08 9.47
CA GLU A 367 20.05 -0.50 8.97
C GLU A 367 20.51 0.12 7.64
N ALA A 368 19.58 0.48 6.76
CA ALA A 368 19.88 1.07 5.45
C ALA A 368 20.47 2.50 5.51
N TYR A 369 20.32 3.18 6.65
CA TYR A 369 20.80 4.55 6.87
C TYR A 369 21.85 4.65 7.98
N ARG A 370 22.06 3.57 8.74
CA ARG A 370 22.98 3.57 9.86
C ARG A 370 24.43 3.55 9.36
N ILE A 371 25.24 4.51 9.83
CA ILE A 371 26.67 4.58 9.53
C ILE A 371 27.34 3.30 10.03
N THR A 372 28.09 2.63 9.15
CA THR A 372 28.85 1.43 9.49
C THR A 372 30.15 1.77 10.24
N PRO A 373 30.74 0.82 10.98
CA PRO A 373 32.04 1.06 11.63
C PRO A 373 33.13 1.47 10.63
N GLU A 374 33.16 0.84 9.44
CA GLU A 374 34.15 1.15 8.38
C GLU A 374 33.92 2.58 7.84
N GLU A 375 32.66 2.99 7.66
CA GLU A 375 32.33 4.35 7.24
C GLU A 375 32.68 5.36 8.33
N GLN A 376 32.51 5.01 9.61
CA GLN A 376 32.90 5.87 10.73
C GLN A 376 34.41 6.09 10.77
N GLU A 377 35.21 5.05 10.51
CA GLU A 377 36.68 5.18 10.39
C GLU A 377 37.03 6.10 9.23
N ALA A 378 36.41 5.94 8.06
CA ALA A 378 36.63 6.82 6.91
C ALA A 378 36.24 8.28 7.19
N ILE A 379 35.16 8.53 7.96
CA ILE A 379 34.74 9.86 8.40
C ILE A 379 35.82 10.50 9.29
N ASP A 380 36.35 9.73 10.22
CA ASP A 380 37.37 10.23 11.17
C ASP A 380 38.73 10.46 10.48
N ASP A 381 39.17 9.57 9.59
CA ASP A 381 40.38 9.73 8.78
C ASP A 381 40.31 10.97 7.87
N PHE A 382 39.17 11.23 7.28
CA PHE A 382 38.94 12.41 6.44
C PHE A 382 38.79 13.72 7.25
N ASN A 383 38.75 13.61 8.59
CA ASN A 383 38.47 14.70 9.51
C ASN A 383 37.13 15.42 9.18
N LEU A 384 36.12 14.65 8.82
CA LEU A 384 34.81 15.18 8.45
C LEU A 384 34.05 15.63 9.69
N GLU A 385 33.52 16.87 9.68
CA GLU A 385 32.60 17.38 10.66
C GLU A 385 31.16 17.10 10.24
N GLY A 386 30.85 17.27 8.95
CA GLY A 386 29.56 16.98 8.37
C GLY A 386 29.40 17.47 6.93
N ILE A 387 28.28 17.11 6.33
CA ILE A 387 27.86 17.59 5.02
C ILE A 387 26.69 18.57 5.26
N TRP A 388 26.84 19.83 4.84
CA TRP A 388 25.95 20.92 5.25
C TRP A 388 24.88 21.28 4.24
N SER A 389 25.24 21.23 2.95
CA SER A 389 24.33 21.57 1.86
C SER A 389 24.65 20.77 0.61
N ARG A 390 23.75 20.82 -0.36
CA ARG A 390 23.98 20.30 -1.70
C ARG A 390 23.50 21.30 -2.74
N ARG A 391 24.12 21.24 -3.93
CA ARG A 391 23.71 22.05 -5.07
C ARG A 391 23.77 21.22 -6.35
N LEU A 392 22.96 21.60 -7.33
CA LEU A 392 23.02 21.02 -8.66
C LEU A 392 23.88 21.92 -9.57
N ARG A 393 25.02 21.42 -10.04
CA ARG A 393 25.90 22.13 -10.96
C ARG A 393 26.17 21.28 -12.20
N ALA A 394 25.91 21.85 -13.38
CA ALA A 394 26.06 21.15 -14.66
C ALA A 394 25.38 19.75 -14.70
N GLY A 395 24.24 19.61 -14.05
CA GLY A 395 23.51 18.32 -13.97
C GLY A 395 24.06 17.30 -12.98
N LYS A 396 25.11 17.64 -12.21
CA LYS A 396 25.69 16.80 -11.15
C LYS A 396 25.40 17.37 -9.78
N LEU A 397 25.16 16.51 -8.82
CA LEU A 397 25.02 16.88 -7.41
C LEU A 397 26.40 17.08 -6.79
N GLU A 398 26.63 18.25 -6.21
CA GLU A 398 27.79 18.58 -5.41
C GLU A 398 27.36 18.86 -3.96
N TYR A 399 28.13 18.37 -3.02
CA TYR A 399 27.86 18.48 -1.57
C TYR A 399 28.91 19.35 -0.92
N GLU A 400 28.49 20.28 -0.09
CA GLU A 400 29.34 21.12 0.72
C GLU A 400 29.81 20.35 1.95
N VAL A 401 31.09 20.09 1.99
CA VAL A 401 31.75 19.29 3.03
C VAL A 401 32.48 20.21 4.00
N LYS A 402 32.13 20.11 5.29
CA LYS A 402 32.80 20.74 6.41
C LYS A 402 33.76 19.77 7.05
N LYS A 403 35.02 20.16 7.15
CA LYS A 403 36.07 19.43 7.91
C LYS A 403 36.27 20.04 9.30
N LYS A 404 36.61 19.22 10.28
CA LYS A 404 36.95 19.64 11.64
C LYS A 404 38.11 20.69 11.57
N ASN A 405 38.01 21.74 12.38
CA ASN A 405 39.01 22.81 12.46
C ASN A 405 39.19 23.66 11.19
N ILE A 406 38.34 23.61 10.20
CA ILE A 406 38.34 24.49 9.04
C ILE A 406 37.24 25.54 9.19
N ARG A 407 37.47 26.79 8.76
CA ARG A 407 36.44 27.84 8.77
C ARG A 407 35.35 27.56 7.75
N GLU A 408 34.09 27.91 8.05
CA GLU A 408 32.95 27.68 7.17
C GLU A 408 33.15 28.20 5.73
N LYS A 409 33.77 29.39 5.58
CA LYS A 409 34.07 30.00 4.28
C LYS A 409 35.05 29.20 3.42
N ASP A 410 35.77 28.26 4.02
CA ASP A 410 36.78 27.43 3.38
C ASP A 410 36.24 26.02 3.10
N ASN A 411 34.93 25.78 3.26
CA ASN A 411 34.26 24.53 2.90
C ASN A 411 34.50 24.20 1.43
N LYS A 412 34.67 22.91 1.11
CA LYS A 412 34.86 22.44 -0.25
C LYS A 412 33.62 21.66 -0.73
N TYR A 413 33.35 21.77 -2.03
CA TYR A 413 32.32 20.99 -2.69
C TYR A 413 32.94 19.75 -3.33
N TYR A 414 32.31 18.60 -3.08
CA TYR A 414 32.64 17.32 -3.68
C TYR A 414 31.45 16.78 -4.43
N SER A 415 31.69 16.09 -5.54
CA SER A 415 30.64 15.41 -6.26
C SER A 415 30.13 14.19 -5.49
N ARG A 416 28.90 13.75 -5.80
CA ARG A 416 28.33 12.53 -5.20
C ARG A 416 29.23 11.31 -5.42
N ASP A 417 29.77 11.18 -6.62
CA ASP A 417 30.60 10.04 -7.01
C ASP A 417 31.94 10.01 -6.23
N GLU A 418 32.55 11.17 -5.99
CA GLU A 418 33.74 11.29 -5.16
C GLU A 418 33.49 10.86 -3.72
N LEU A 419 32.36 11.31 -3.11
CA LEU A 419 32.04 10.96 -1.73
C LEU A 419 31.65 9.49 -1.57
N LEU A 420 30.97 8.91 -2.56
CA LEU A 420 30.70 7.47 -2.61
C LEU A 420 32.01 6.66 -2.74
N GLY A 421 32.93 7.11 -3.57
CA GLY A 421 34.29 6.51 -3.70
C GLY A 421 35.13 6.58 -2.41
N MET A 422 34.81 7.53 -1.51
CA MET A 422 35.44 7.65 -0.18
C MET A 422 34.72 6.80 0.89
N GLY A 423 33.62 6.08 0.54
CA GLY A 423 32.88 5.23 1.46
C GLY A 423 31.79 5.91 2.25
N PHE A 424 31.39 7.14 1.91
CA PHE A 424 30.38 7.92 2.66
C PHE A 424 28.94 7.67 2.16
N GLU A 425 28.54 6.42 1.98
CA GLU A 425 27.25 6.06 1.41
C GLU A 425 26.08 6.39 2.36
N HIS A 426 26.15 5.91 3.61
CA HIS A 426 25.06 6.08 4.59
C HIS A 426 24.97 7.53 5.07
N LEU A 427 26.10 8.21 5.22
CA LEU A 427 26.15 9.63 5.55
C LEU A 427 25.49 10.49 4.46
N LEU A 428 25.74 10.17 3.17
CA LEU A 428 25.09 10.85 2.05
C LEU A 428 23.58 10.61 2.05
N LYS A 429 23.14 9.36 2.27
CA LYS A 429 21.71 9.03 2.38
C LYS A 429 21.03 9.80 3.52
N GLN A 430 21.65 9.86 4.70
CA GLN A 430 21.16 10.65 5.83
C GLN A 430 21.09 12.14 5.51
N THR A 431 22.11 12.67 4.85
CA THR A 431 22.17 14.09 4.48
C THR A 431 21.10 14.43 3.45
N ASP A 432 20.94 13.61 2.42
CA ASP A 432 19.90 13.78 1.39
C ASP A 432 18.51 13.80 2.02
N GLU A 433 18.23 12.90 2.97
CA GLU A 433 16.94 12.85 3.68
C GLU A 433 16.70 14.10 4.52
N LYS A 434 17.71 14.57 5.26
CA LYS A 434 17.62 15.80 6.08
C LYS A 434 17.39 17.03 5.21
N ILE A 435 18.09 17.13 4.07
CA ILE A 435 17.94 18.25 3.13
C ILE A 435 16.54 18.20 2.48
N ALA A 436 16.09 17.03 2.03
CA ALA A 436 14.76 16.87 1.45
C ALA A 436 13.64 17.21 2.46
N ALA A 437 13.81 16.85 3.73
CA ALA A 437 12.89 17.22 4.80
C ALA A 437 12.85 18.74 5.05
N LYS A 438 14.03 19.39 5.07
CA LYS A 438 14.14 20.84 5.23
C LYS A 438 13.53 21.61 4.05
N GLU A 439 13.82 21.18 2.81
CA GLU A 439 13.22 21.77 1.61
C GLU A 439 11.70 21.62 1.56
N ALA A 440 11.17 20.58 2.21
CA ALA A 440 9.73 20.38 2.39
C ALA A 440 9.12 21.23 3.51
N GLY A 441 9.93 21.98 4.27
CA GLY A 441 9.48 22.76 5.42
C GLY A 441 9.04 21.92 6.62
N LEU A 442 9.48 20.65 6.70
CA LEU A 442 9.12 19.77 7.82
C LEU A 442 9.77 20.20 9.13
N ASP A 443 10.91 20.89 9.07
CA ASP A 443 11.58 21.52 10.21
C ASP A 443 10.78 22.70 10.79
N LEU A 444 9.93 23.33 9.99
CA LEU A 444 9.03 24.42 10.40
C LEU A 444 7.65 23.92 10.84
N ARG A 445 7.29 22.67 10.54
CA ARG A 445 6.00 22.08 10.92
C ARG A 445 5.97 21.81 12.42
N PRO A 446 5.05 22.44 13.17
CA PRO A 446 5.01 22.27 14.63
C PRO A 446 4.60 20.85 15.01
N VAL A 447 5.42 20.20 15.84
CA VAL A 447 5.17 18.82 16.34
C VAL A 447 4.44 18.91 17.70
N THR A 448 3.38 19.75 17.76
CA THR A 448 2.55 19.92 18.95
C THR A 448 1.49 18.82 19.04
N THR A 449 1.01 18.55 20.24
CA THR A 449 -0.08 17.57 20.47
C THR A 449 -1.32 17.89 19.64
N SER A 450 -1.68 19.16 19.52
CA SER A 450 -2.86 19.60 18.75
C SER A 450 -2.72 19.35 17.26
N GLU A 451 -1.56 19.66 16.66
CA GLU A 451 -1.32 19.49 15.23
C GLU A 451 -1.25 17.99 14.86
N ILE A 452 -0.57 17.20 15.71
CA ILE A 452 -0.50 15.75 15.51
C ILE A 452 -1.89 15.12 15.67
N GLN A 453 -2.66 15.52 16.68
CA GLN A 453 -4.00 14.96 16.87
C GLN A 453 -4.91 15.29 15.68
N LYS A 454 -4.87 16.51 15.17
CA LYS A 454 -5.60 16.90 13.95
C LYS A 454 -5.21 16.01 12.74
N HIS A 455 -3.93 15.71 12.60
CA HIS A 455 -3.45 14.80 11.56
C HIS A 455 -3.95 13.38 11.78
N LEU A 456 -3.91 12.86 13.01
CA LEU A 456 -4.42 11.53 13.38
C LEU A 456 -5.94 11.42 13.16
N ASP A 457 -6.70 12.49 13.45
CA ASP A 457 -8.14 12.53 13.17
C ASP A 457 -8.43 12.34 11.68
N GLY A 458 -7.62 12.94 10.79
CA GLY A 458 -7.68 12.75 9.35
C GLY A 458 -7.42 11.29 8.90
N PHE A 459 -6.84 10.45 9.76
CA PHE A 459 -6.64 9.01 9.53
C PHE A 459 -7.63 8.14 10.34
N GLY A 460 -8.66 8.74 10.93
CA GLY A 460 -9.67 8.03 11.71
C GLY A 460 -9.14 7.47 13.04
N LEU A 461 -8.25 8.22 13.69
CA LEU A 461 -7.73 7.97 15.04
C LEU A 461 -8.11 9.15 15.95
N PRO A 462 -9.34 9.19 16.49
CA PRO A 462 -9.81 10.26 17.34
C PRO A 462 -9.02 10.36 18.65
N GLN A 463 -9.15 11.50 19.34
CA GLN A 463 -8.38 11.86 20.52
C GLN A 463 -8.37 10.79 21.62
N GLU A 464 -9.46 10.04 21.75
CA GLU A 464 -9.55 8.91 22.68
C GLU A 464 -8.41 7.88 22.46
N PHE A 465 -8.12 7.57 21.19
CA PHE A 465 -7.05 6.62 20.82
C PHE A 465 -5.72 7.34 20.57
N GLY A 466 -5.75 8.51 19.93
CA GLY A 466 -4.56 9.23 19.50
C GLY A 466 -3.75 9.83 20.66
N THR A 467 -4.43 10.53 21.57
CA THR A 467 -3.78 11.25 22.67
C THR A 467 -3.79 10.49 23.98
N TYR A 468 -4.92 9.89 24.33
CA TYR A 468 -5.11 9.25 25.65
C TYR A 468 -4.89 7.74 25.63
N GLY A 469 -5.04 7.09 24.48
CA GLY A 469 -4.83 5.65 24.35
C GLY A 469 -3.35 5.29 24.25
N LYS A 470 -3.00 4.09 24.70
CA LYS A 470 -1.67 3.49 24.47
C LYS A 470 -1.70 2.64 23.20
N ILE A 471 -0.59 2.62 22.45
CA ILE A 471 -0.46 1.86 21.19
C ILE A 471 -0.74 0.36 21.40
N ARG A 472 -0.36 -0.21 22.55
CA ARG A 472 -0.68 -1.62 22.85
C ARG A 472 -2.17 -1.93 22.88
N GLY A 473 -3.01 -0.96 23.26
CA GLY A 473 -4.47 -1.09 23.33
C GLY A 473 -5.18 -0.90 21.99
N LEU A 474 -4.46 -0.46 20.94
CA LEU A 474 -5.02 -0.29 19.61
C LEU A 474 -5.26 -1.63 18.94
N SER A 475 -6.38 -1.73 18.21
CA SER A 475 -6.63 -2.86 17.31
C SER A 475 -5.61 -2.90 16.17
N GLY A 476 -5.48 -4.06 15.49
CA GLY A 476 -4.60 -4.20 14.33
C GLY A 476 -4.85 -3.10 13.27
N GLY A 477 -6.11 -2.88 12.91
CA GLY A 477 -6.48 -1.83 11.96
C GLY A 477 -6.14 -0.41 12.43
N GLN A 478 -6.30 -0.12 13.73
CA GLN A 478 -5.90 1.18 14.30
C GLN A 478 -4.38 1.38 14.28
N LYS A 479 -3.59 0.32 14.50
CA LYS A 479 -2.13 0.37 14.37
C LYS A 479 -1.70 0.65 12.93
N VAL A 480 -2.35 0.04 11.94
CA VAL A 480 -2.08 0.35 10.51
C VAL A 480 -2.44 1.80 10.18
N LYS A 481 -3.57 2.31 10.68
CA LYS A 481 -3.92 3.74 10.54
C LYS A 481 -2.85 4.66 11.13
N LEU A 482 -2.30 4.30 12.29
CA LEU A 482 -1.21 5.04 12.92
C LEU A 482 0.07 5.04 12.05
N VAL A 483 0.45 3.88 11.50
CA VAL A 483 1.62 3.76 10.63
C VAL A 483 1.42 4.55 9.34
N LEU A 484 0.21 4.50 8.74
CA LEU A 484 -0.14 5.33 7.58
C LEU A 484 -0.05 6.83 7.92
N ALA A 485 -0.63 7.25 9.04
CA ALA A 485 -0.55 8.65 9.49
C ALA A 485 0.91 9.10 9.67
N ALA A 486 1.75 8.28 10.29
CA ALA A 486 3.18 8.56 10.45
C ALA A 486 3.89 8.65 9.08
N ALA A 487 3.63 7.75 8.15
CA ALA A 487 4.20 7.75 6.81
C ALA A 487 3.83 9.02 6.02
N PHE A 488 2.58 9.47 6.12
CA PHE A 488 2.11 10.67 5.44
C PHE A 488 2.48 11.99 6.15
N TRP A 489 2.99 11.94 7.38
CA TRP A 489 3.49 13.14 8.06
C TRP A 489 4.59 13.85 7.27
N THR A 490 5.42 13.10 6.55
CA THR A 490 6.52 13.62 5.73
C THR A 490 6.09 14.26 4.42
N VAL A 491 4.77 14.35 4.13
CA VAL A 491 4.23 14.87 2.87
C VAL A 491 4.90 14.21 1.66
N PRO A 492 4.76 12.89 1.49
CA PRO A 492 5.51 12.12 0.51
C PRO A 492 5.08 12.42 -0.93
N HIS A 493 5.98 12.15 -1.90
CA HIS A 493 5.69 12.18 -3.34
C HIS A 493 5.33 10.79 -3.88
N LEU A 494 5.86 9.75 -3.23
CA LEU A 494 5.62 8.34 -3.53
C LEU A 494 5.22 7.61 -2.25
N VAL A 495 4.12 6.86 -2.34
CA VAL A 495 3.71 5.91 -1.30
C VAL A 495 3.97 4.50 -1.78
N VAL A 496 4.66 3.73 -0.97
CA VAL A 496 4.99 2.32 -1.17
C VAL A 496 4.25 1.50 -0.11
N LEU A 497 3.36 0.61 -0.54
CA LEU A 497 2.51 -0.19 0.32
C LEU A 497 2.81 -1.68 0.09
N ASP A 498 3.33 -2.37 1.10
CA ASP A 498 3.57 -3.81 1.04
C ASP A 498 2.48 -4.55 1.82
N GLU A 499 1.52 -5.15 1.09
CA GLU A 499 0.34 -5.84 1.63
C GLU A 499 -0.49 -5.00 2.61
N PRO A 500 -0.93 -3.78 2.24
CA PRO A 500 -1.67 -2.89 3.14
C PRO A 500 -3.06 -3.42 3.51
N THR A 501 -3.54 -4.41 2.78
CA THR A 501 -4.85 -5.04 2.98
C THR A 501 -4.91 -5.94 4.21
N ASN A 502 -3.75 -6.36 4.70
CA ASN A 502 -3.65 -7.11 5.94
C ASN A 502 -4.03 -6.18 7.10
N PHE A 503 -4.93 -6.62 7.96
CA PHE A 503 -5.41 -5.90 9.16
C PHE A 503 -6.34 -4.69 8.94
N LEU A 504 -6.56 -4.22 7.71
CA LEU A 504 -7.58 -3.21 7.42
C LEU A 504 -8.93 -3.88 7.12
N ASP A 505 -9.99 -3.33 7.68
CA ASP A 505 -11.34 -3.71 7.30
C ASP A 505 -11.73 -3.10 5.95
N ARG A 506 -12.83 -3.56 5.40
CA ARG A 506 -13.30 -3.10 4.08
C ARG A 506 -13.66 -1.62 4.05
N GLU A 507 -14.14 -1.08 5.15
CA GLU A 507 -14.41 0.35 5.27
C GLU A 507 -13.12 1.15 5.19
N ALA A 508 -12.09 0.75 5.96
CA ALA A 508 -10.78 1.39 5.90
C ALA A 508 -10.08 1.18 4.54
N LEU A 509 -10.26 0.01 3.90
CA LEU A 509 -9.75 -0.24 2.54
C LEU A 509 -10.46 0.63 1.50
N GLY A 510 -11.77 0.81 1.61
CA GLY A 510 -12.54 1.70 0.75
C GLY A 510 -12.09 3.17 0.92
N ALA A 511 -11.91 3.61 2.17
CA ALA A 511 -11.38 4.93 2.48
C ALA A 511 -9.95 5.13 1.95
N LEU A 512 -9.08 4.10 2.10
CA LEU A 512 -7.71 4.12 1.58
C LEU A 512 -7.70 4.20 0.05
N SER A 513 -8.52 3.39 -0.63
CA SER A 513 -8.67 3.43 -2.08
C SER A 513 -9.14 4.80 -2.56
N SER A 514 -10.20 5.35 -1.95
CA SER A 514 -10.76 6.66 -2.30
C SER A 514 -9.74 7.78 -2.08
N GLY A 515 -9.05 7.77 -0.95
CA GLY A 515 -8.01 8.75 -0.63
C GLY A 515 -6.84 8.69 -1.62
N LEU A 516 -6.33 7.49 -1.93
CA LEU A 516 -5.23 7.31 -2.87
C LEU A 516 -5.60 7.71 -4.31
N ASN A 517 -6.87 7.53 -4.72
CA ASN A 517 -7.32 7.95 -6.05
C ASN A 517 -7.36 9.47 -6.22
N ILE A 518 -7.70 10.21 -5.16
CA ILE A 518 -7.75 11.67 -5.16
C ILE A 518 -6.33 12.26 -5.00
N TRP A 519 -5.49 11.59 -4.23
CA TRP A 519 -4.16 12.08 -3.89
C TRP A 519 -3.23 12.26 -5.09
N GLY A 520 -2.52 13.39 -5.16
CA GLY A 520 -1.71 13.81 -6.32
C GLY A 520 -0.33 13.13 -6.45
N GLY A 521 0.11 12.31 -5.47
CA GLY A 521 1.41 11.62 -5.51
C GLY A 521 1.36 10.24 -6.18
N ALA A 522 2.50 9.62 -6.42
CA ALA A 522 2.63 8.28 -6.99
C ALA A 522 2.32 7.17 -5.97
N VAL A 523 1.77 6.07 -6.44
CA VAL A 523 1.48 4.88 -5.62
C VAL A 523 2.11 3.66 -6.25
N ILE A 524 2.78 2.87 -5.44
CA ILE A 524 3.21 1.51 -5.77
C ILE A 524 2.80 0.58 -4.64
N MET A 525 2.23 -0.56 -4.96
CA MET A 525 1.81 -1.52 -3.95
C MET A 525 2.05 -2.97 -4.34
N ILE A 526 2.26 -3.80 -3.35
CA ILE A 526 2.08 -5.25 -3.43
C ILE A 526 0.75 -5.54 -2.76
N SER A 527 -0.16 -6.24 -3.42
CA SER A 527 -1.40 -6.72 -2.79
C SER A 527 -1.95 -7.94 -3.51
N HIS A 528 -2.52 -8.86 -2.74
CA HIS A 528 -3.26 -10.02 -3.26
C HIS A 528 -4.76 -9.73 -3.42
N ASN A 529 -5.25 -8.62 -2.89
CA ASN A 529 -6.65 -8.22 -3.00
C ASN A 529 -6.91 -7.51 -4.34
N LYS A 530 -7.44 -8.28 -5.31
CA LYS A 530 -7.70 -7.80 -6.67
C LYS A 530 -8.66 -6.60 -6.71
N GLU A 531 -9.71 -6.62 -5.89
CA GLU A 531 -10.69 -5.54 -5.83
C GLU A 531 -10.03 -4.22 -5.40
N PHE A 532 -9.17 -4.26 -4.38
CA PHE A 532 -8.46 -3.10 -3.88
C PHE A 532 -7.44 -2.56 -4.90
N TYR A 533 -6.51 -3.39 -5.38
CA TYR A 533 -5.50 -2.87 -6.30
C TYR A 533 -6.07 -2.42 -7.64
N SER A 534 -7.12 -3.08 -8.16
CA SER A 534 -7.76 -2.68 -9.42
C SER A 534 -8.51 -1.35 -9.29
N SER A 535 -8.93 -0.97 -8.07
CA SER A 535 -9.58 0.32 -7.82
C SER A 535 -8.59 1.50 -7.79
N VAL A 536 -7.29 1.24 -7.52
CA VAL A 536 -6.25 2.28 -7.38
C VAL A 536 -5.25 2.23 -8.54
N CYS A 537 -4.77 1.03 -8.91
CA CYS A 537 -3.66 0.84 -9.84
C CYS A 537 -4.14 0.68 -11.28
N LYS A 538 -3.41 1.32 -12.20
CA LYS A 538 -3.63 1.27 -13.66
C LYS A 538 -2.46 0.61 -14.40
N GLU A 539 -1.39 0.35 -13.68
CA GLU A 539 -0.18 -0.30 -14.18
C GLU A 539 0.07 -1.56 -13.35
N GLU A 540 0.51 -2.61 -14.01
CA GLU A 540 0.84 -3.88 -13.40
C GLU A 540 2.27 -4.27 -13.73
N TRP A 541 3.07 -4.56 -12.70
CA TRP A 541 4.42 -5.09 -12.81
C TRP A 541 4.42 -6.54 -12.34
N SER A 542 4.50 -7.46 -13.28
CA SER A 542 4.50 -8.89 -13.02
C SER A 542 5.92 -9.39 -12.85
N VAL A 543 6.23 -9.92 -11.67
CA VAL A 543 7.57 -10.46 -11.32
C VAL A 543 7.53 -11.97 -11.36
N ALA A 544 8.31 -12.57 -12.27
CA ALA A 544 8.47 -14.01 -12.40
C ALA A 544 9.91 -14.35 -12.82
N ASP A 545 10.52 -15.33 -12.17
CA ASP A 545 11.89 -15.81 -12.45
C ASP A 545 12.95 -14.69 -12.51
N GLY A 546 12.80 -13.70 -11.62
CA GLY A 546 13.67 -12.53 -11.55
C GLY A 546 13.46 -11.49 -12.67
N ILE A 547 12.51 -11.70 -13.56
CA ILE A 547 12.18 -10.77 -14.65
C ILE A 547 10.95 -9.95 -14.28
N VAL A 548 11.00 -8.65 -14.53
CA VAL A 548 9.86 -7.74 -14.34
C VAL A 548 9.25 -7.37 -15.67
N LYS A 549 7.98 -7.72 -15.87
CA LYS A 549 7.19 -7.33 -17.04
C LYS A 549 6.22 -6.23 -16.66
N VAL A 550 6.21 -5.17 -17.43
CA VAL A 550 5.31 -4.00 -17.24
C VAL A 550 4.14 -4.13 -18.20
N SER A 551 2.92 -3.96 -17.69
CA SER A 551 1.69 -3.90 -18.49
C SER A 551 0.77 -2.75 -18.03
N GLY A 552 -0.11 -2.26 -18.89
CA GLY A 552 -1.08 -1.20 -18.57
C GLY A 552 -0.75 0.18 -19.14
N ASP A 553 -1.14 1.24 -18.43
CA ASP A 553 -1.11 2.63 -18.92
C ASP A 553 0.29 3.16 -19.32
N SER A 554 1.36 2.66 -18.68
CA SER A 554 2.73 3.07 -19.03
C SER A 554 3.14 2.56 -20.40
N GLU A 555 2.82 1.30 -20.74
CA GLU A 555 3.06 0.71 -22.04
C GLU A 555 2.29 1.43 -23.13
N ALA A 556 1.01 1.74 -22.89
CA ALA A 556 0.19 2.51 -23.82
C ALA A 556 0.71 3.93 -24.03
N ARG A 557 1.28 4.57 -22.99
CA ARG A 557 1.92 5.90 -23.09
C ARG A 557 3.25 5.84 -23.83
N GLU A 558 4.08 4.81 -23.61
CA GLU A 558 5.32 4.62 -24.34
C GLU A 558 5.06 4.31 -25.81
N MET A 559 4.09 3.44 -26.14
CA MET A 559 3.68 3.19 -27.51
C MET A 559 3.19 4.47 -28.22
N LYS A 560 2.38 5.30 -27.52
CA LYS A 560 1.95 6.59 -28.03
C LYS A 560 3.11 7.58 -28.20
N ALA A 561 4.09 7.57 -27.29
CA ALA A 561 5.28 8.41 -27.38
C ALA A 561 6.20 7.97 -28.51
N VAL A 562 6.40 6.66 -28.70
CA VAL A 562 7.16 6.09 -29.83
C VAL A 562 6.44 6.34 -31.14
N ALA A 563 5.11 6.20 -31.20
CA ALA A 563 4.32 6.52 -32.38
C ALA A 563 4.39 8.02 -32.72
N ARG A 564 4.35 8.91 -31.70
CA ARG A 564 4.56 10.35 -31.89
C ARG A 564 5.98 10.66 -32.40
N LYS A 565 7.02 10.05 -31.83
CA LYS A 565 8.40 10.22 -32.32
C LYS A 565 8.57 9.71 -33.74
N LYS A 566 8.00 8.53 -34.07
CA LYS A 566 8.00 8.01 -35.45
C LYS A 566 7.20 8.90 -36.41
N LYS A 567 6.10 9.50 -35.97
CA LYS A 567 5.34 10.46 -36.76
C LYS A 567 6.12 11.77 -37.00
N TYR A 568 6.78 12.29 -35.95
CA TYR A 568 7.67 13.45 -36.05
C TYR A 568 8.88 13.20 -36.96
N ALA A 569 9.50 12.02 -36.87
CA ALA A 569 10.60 11.62 -37.74
C ALA A 569 10.14 11.50 -39.23
N LYS A 570 8.96 10.91 -39.44
CA LYS A 570 8.36 10.85 -40.79
C LYS A 570 7.96 12.24 -41.34
N GLU A 571 7.53 13.15 -40.47
CA GLU A 571 7.23 14.53 -40.85
C GLU A 571 8.51 15.31 -41.21
N LEU A 572 9.63 15.09 -40.48
CA LEU A 572 10.95 15.63 -40.81
C LEU A 572 11.53 15.07 -42.12
N ASP A 573 11.46 13.74 -42.34
CA ASP A 573 11.87 13.09 -43.59
C ASP A 573 10.95 13.49 -44.76
N GLY A 574 9.67 13.78 -44.51
CA GLY A 574 8.71 14.31 -45.46
C GLY A 574 9.02 15.74 -45.83
N ASP A 575 9.42 16.59 -44.89
CA ASP A 575 9.80 17.99 -45.10
C ASP A 575 11.11 18.11 -45.92
N GLU A 576 12.12 17.23 -45.71
CA GLU A 576 13.33 17.18 -46.54
C GLU A 576 13.03 16.76 -48.00
N LYS A 577 12.03 15.87 -48.21
CA LYS A 577 11.60 15.49 -49.59
C LYS A 577 10.74 16.56 -50.24
N VAL A 578 10.01 17.39 -49.52
CA VAL A 578 9.19 18.49 -50.02
C VAL A 578 10.05 19.73 -50.33
N GLU A 579 11.16 19.96 -49.62
CA GLU A 579 12.13 21.01 -49.99
C GLU A 579 12.91 20.68 -51.27
N LYS A 580 13.01 19.39 -51.65
CA LYS A 580 13.62 18.93 -52.91
C LYS A 580 12.64 18.85 -54.08
N ALA A 581 11.33 18.86 -53.82
CA ALA A 581 10.29 18.93 -54.84
C ALA A 581 9.57 20.28 -54.67
N GLY A 582 9.90 21.28 -55.46
CA GLY A 582 9.37 22.64 -55.43
C GLY A 582 7.87 22.69 -55.14
N GLY A 583 7.47 22.87 -53.92
CA GLY A 583 6.09 22.86 -53.49
C GLY A 583 5.46 24.24 -53.58
N ASN A 584 4.28 24.30 -54.15
CA ASN A 584 3.45 25.48 -54.37
C ASN A 584 3.17 26.27 -53.08
N LEU A 585 3.45 27.56 -53.13
CA LEU A 585 3.01 28.56 -52.16
C LEU A 585 1.55 28.94 -52.48
N ASN A 586 0.72 29.07 -51.45
CA ASN A 586 -0.61 29.65 -51.61
C ASN A 586 -0.53 31.13 -51.94
N SER A 587 -1.60 31.69 -52.54
CA SER A 587 -1.70 33.03 -53.08
C SER A 587 -1.34 34.20 -52.15
N ASN A 588 -1.01 33.95 -50.88
CA ASN A 588 -0.59 34.94 -49.87
C ASN A 588 0.78 34.67 -49.24
N GLY A 589 1.58 33.72 -49.75
CA GLY A 589 2.99 33.55 -49.35
C GLY A 589 3.28 33.00 -47.96
N ASP A 590 2.28 32.54 -47.18
CA ASP A 590 2.47 32.03 -45.83
C ASP A 590 2.34 30.51 -45.76
N LYS A 591 3.38 29.86 -45.24
CA LYS A 591 3.37 28.43 -44.91
C LYS A 591 2.49 28.19 -43.69
N TYR A 592 1.41 27.39 -43.84
CA TYR A 592 0.59 26.90 -42.73
C TYR A 592 1.40 25.94 -41.84
N LYS A 593 2.18 26.46 -40.90
CA LYS A 593 2.71 25.72 -39.75
C LYS A 593 2.11 26.34 -38.48
N ASP A 594 1.35 25.55 -37.73
CA ASP A 594 0.80 25.89 -36.38
C ASP A 594 -0.48 26.76 -36.35
N ALA A 595 -1.54 26.35 -37.02
CA ALA A 595 -2.87 26.94 -36.82
C ALA A 595 -3.53 26.37 -35.55
N THR A 596 -3.90 27.23 -34.61
CA THR A 596 -4.75 26.89 -33.46
C THR A 596 -6.20 27.29 -33.74
N ILE A 597 -7.16 26.44 -33.37
CA ILE A 597 -8.60 26.74 -33.49
C ILE A 597 -8.99 27.67 -32.33
N ASN A 598 -9.64 28.80 -32.62
CA ASN A 598 -10.19 29.67 -31.60
C ASN A 598 -11.59 29.21 -31.16
N PHE A 599 -12.16 29.85 -30.12
CA PHE A 599 -13.48 29.53 -29.57
C PHE A 599 -14.64 29.68 -30.58
N TRP A 600 -14.41 30.24 -31.78
CA TRP A 600 -15.38 30.54 -32.82
C TRP A 600 -15.22 29.65 -34.05
N GLY A 601 -14.35 28.66 -34.02
CA GLY A 601 -14.06 27.78 -35.13
C GLY A 601 -13.19 28.39 -36.22
N ALA A 602 -12.69 29.63 -36.02
CA ALA A 602 -11.73 30.26 -36.93
C ALA A 602 -10.30 29.82 -36.56
N THR A 603 -9.48 29.54 -37.58
CA THR A 603 -8.06 29.23 -37.39
C THR A 603 -7.25 30.52 -37.29
N VAL A 604 -6.51 30.68 -36.18
CA VAL A 604 -5.59 31.82 -35.99
C VAL A 604 -4.15 31.32 -35.93
N SER A 605 -3.23 32.08 -36.45
CA SER A 605 -1.81 31.78 -36.40
C SER A 605 -1.26 31.90 -34.97
N LYS A 606 -0.16 31.24 -34.66
CA LYS A 606 0.52 31.31 -33.34
C LYS A 606 0.92 32.74 -32.96
N LYS A 607 1.15 33.61 -33.92
CA LYS A 607 1.45 35.03 -33.73
C LYS A 607 0.20 35.81 -33.30
N GLU A 608 -0.94 35.52 -33.91
CA GLU A 608 -2.24 36.10 -33.54
C GLU A 608 -2.74 35.63 -32.18
N ALA A 609 -2.57 34.35 -31.86
CA ALA A 609 -2.89 33.82 -30.53
C ALA A 609 -2.06 34.51 -29.45
N ARG A 610 -0.76 34.75 -29.65
CA ARG A 610 0.08 35.53 -28.72
C ARG A 610 -0.35 37.00 -28.62
N ALA A 611 -0.77 37.60 -29.74
CA ALA A 611 -1.28 38.96 -29.77
C ALA A 611 -2.59 39.08 -28.97
N TYR A 612 -3.49 38.09 -29.09
CA TYR A 612 -4.72 37.99 -28.33
C TYR A 612 -4.45 37.91 -26.84
N GLU A 613 -3.58 36.98 -26.39
CA GLU A 613 -3.23 36.84 -24.97
C GLU A 613 -2.59 38.14 -24.40
N LYS A 614 -1.79 38.82 -25.20
CA LYS A 614 -1.19 40.11 -24.78
C LYS A 614 -2.24 41.24 -24.70
N ALA A 615 -3.22 41.25 -25.61
CA ALA A 615 -4.33 42.18 -25.56
C ALA A 615 -5.25 41.90 -24.37
N LYS A 616 -5.54 40.62 -24.10
CA LYS A 616 -6.32 40.15 -22.95
C LYS A 616 -5.69 40.60 -21.59
N LYS A 617 -4.37 40.41 -21.45
CA LYS A 617 -3.64 40.86 -20.26
C LYS A 617 -3.65 42.38 -20.06
N LYS A 618 -3.83 43.15 -21.13
CA LYS A 618 -3.91 44.60 -21.09
C LYS A 618 -5.36 45.14 -21.02
N GLY A 619 -6.37 44.26 -21.02
CA GLY A 619 -7.77 44.63 -21.03
C GLY A 619 -8.21 45.37 -22.33
N ASN A 620 -7.46 45.23 -23.43
CA ASN A 620 -7.76 45.94 -24.68
C ASN A 620 -8.71 45.11 -25.56
N VAL A 621 -10.01 45.38 -25.42
CA VAL A 621 -11.10 44.66 -26.06
C VAL A 621 -11.07 44.81 -27.60
N ASP A 622 -10.73 45.99 -28.10
CA ASP A 622 -10.66 46.25 -29.54
C ASP A 622 -9.53 45.47 -30.22
N ALA A 623 -8.37 45.37 -29.53
CA ALA A 623 -7.28 44.55 -30.06
C ALA A 623 -7.62 43.05 -30.03
N MET A 624 -8.39 42.55 -29.03
CA MET A 624 -8.88 41.18 -28.98
C MET A 624 -9.90 40.91 -30.09
N ARG A 625 -10.85 41.83 -30.34
CA ARG A 625 -11.83 41.72 -31.45
C ARG A 625 -11.14 41.65 -32.80
N LYS A 626 -10.12 42.48 -33.01
CA LYS A 626 -9.36 42.52 -34.27
C LYS A 626 -8.64 41.18 -34.55
N VAL A 627 -8.07 40.58 -33.54
CA VAL A 627 -7.40 39.28 -33.66
C VAL A 627 -8.39 38.16 -33.95
N LEU A 628 -9.57 38.20 -33.33
CA LEU A 628 -10.64 37.20 -33.52
C LEU A 628 -11.51 37.45 -34.74
N GLN A 629 -11.29 38.54 -35.45
CA GLN A 629 -12.08 38.97 -36.61
C GLN A 629 -13.58 39.10 -36.33
N ILE A 630 -13.95 39.54 -35.11
CA ILE A 630 -15.35 39.70 -34.67
C ILE A 630 -15.86 41.07 -35.15
N PRO A 631 -16.99 41.12 -35.89
CA PRO A 631 -17.56 42.39 -36.33
C PRO A 631 -17.94 43.32 -35.18
N MET A 632 -17.81 44.64 -35.39
CA MET A 632 -18.30 45.62 -34.45
C MET A 632 -19.82 45.43 -34.19
N GLY A 633 -20.25 45.38 -32.95
CA GLY A 633 -21.67 45.17 -32.55
C GLY A 633 -22.05 43.74 -32.17
N LYS A 634 -21.14 42.72 -32.27
CA LYS A 634 -21.40 41.40 -31.69
C LYS A 634 -20.72 41.24 -30.33
N VAL A 635 -21.45 40.65 -29.38
CA VAL A 635 -20.97 40.37 -27.99
C VAL A 635 -19.87 39.31 -28.04
N MET A 636 -18.77 39.55 -27.32
CA MET A 636 -17.71 38.55 -27.16
C MET A 636 -18.07 37.58 -26.03
N PRO A 637 -17.92 36.23 -26.19
CA PRO A 637 -18.19 35.30 -25.11
C PRO A 637 -17.28 35.57 -23.88
N GLY A 638 -17.89 35.63 -22.70
CA GLY A 638 -17.22 35.96 -21.44
C GLY A 638 -17.13 37.47 -21.13
N PHE A 639 -17.77 38.36 -21.97
CA PHE A 639 -17.96 39.76 -21.63
C PHE A 639 -19.44 40.08 -21.77
N GLU A 640 -20.16 40.26 -20.65
CA GLU A 640 -21.51 40.82 -20.64
C GLU A 640 -21.40 42.33 -20.82
N GLU A 641 -22.15 42.90 -21.81
CA GLU A 641 -22.32 44.35 -21.91
C GLU A 641 -23.13 44.85 -20.71
N LEU A 642 -22.45 45.46 -19.76
CA LEU A 642 -23.11 46.40 -18.85
C LEU A 642 -23.36 47.68 -19.63
N GLY A 643 -24.63 48.11 -19.69
CA GLY A 643 -25.07 49.33 -20.32
C GLY A 643 -24.20 50.54 -19.94
N ASP A 644 -23.91 51.36 -20.97
CA ASP A 644 -23.05 52.55 -20.92
C ASP A 644 -21.52 52.32 -20.95
N GLY A 645 -21.00 51.78 -22.05
CA GLY A 645 -19.71 52.17 -22.62
C GLY A 645 -18.43 51.99 -21.81
N LYS A 646 -18.42 51.27 -20.66
CA LYS A 646 -17.19 50.98 -19.94
C LYS A 646 -17.14 49.50 -19.56
N ALA A 647 -16.25 48.74 -20.22
CA ALA A 647 -15.92 47.36 -19.88
C ALA A 647 -15.15 47.35 -18.54
N THR A 648 -15.75 46.79 -17.52
CA THR A 648 -15.03 46.39 -16.30
C THR A 648 -14.62 44.90 -16.40
N LYS A 649 -13.44 44.61 -15.86
CA LYS A 649 -12.74 43.31 -15.86
C LYS A 649 -13.54 42.15 -15.30
#